data_b3aa4596291ced08aba95b2d91469c95
#
_entry.id   b3aa4596291ced08aba95b2d91469c95
#
_cell.length_a   1.000
_cell.length_b   1.000
_cell.length_c   1.000
_cell.angle_alpha   90.00
_cell.angle_beta   90.00
_cell.angle_gamma   90.00
#
_symmetry.space_group_name_H-M   'P 1'
#
loop_
_entity.id
_entity.type
_entity.pdbx_description
1 polymer ?
#
loop_
_entity_poly.entity_id
_entity_poly.type
_entity_poly.pdbx_seq_one_letter_code
_entity_poly.pdbx_strand_id
1 'polypeptide(L)'
;MSGNFANFADMMSQEEYNFDCVVDRHDTFATKFEEMDRKFGRHDLLPFWIADMDFQACPAIIDALRNRLNHAVLGYTTPPAEFWQSITSWLATRHKWHVEADEITFMPGLKKGLSLCINYFTRPGDGVLIQPPVYHSFRSLIEGNGRRVVNNPLRRDESGRYVMDFDGLLKAIHTEHPAMMIVCNPHNPIGLQWDADTLRRVAAICHDNGVVLISDEIYGDMMLGGRSHIPTASVSPEAAEITVTLGAPSKTFNIPGIVSAWTVVKSPRLRQPFFDWLSTSEFNAPPIAAMVATQAAYTHGGRWLDQVLAYLQANVDHAAEYFAANLPQIGLYRPEASFTVWLDFHALGLNRDELVKLLVERGHLALSEGSTFGDEGTGFMRMNIGVPRAILDEGLGHLYEAVQSLADGRPSVSCAHLTDIPFVKMNGLGNNFVYVDCMERPLDNLSELARQISRRHTGVGTDGIIAILPSDKADCRMRIFNADGSEAQMCGNGIRCVAKYIYDNKLVADNRINIETLSGVKTVEVNTGIDGLTDTVTVDMGKPVFAPAQIPVSHQGENMIDTPVDVDGKRVLVTAVSMGNPHGVVFVDSFDGDVVTTLGPALESHPIWPEKANIEFVRVDDAHNLSMRAWERGAGE
;
A
#
# COMPACT_ATOMS: atom_id res chain seq x y z
N MET A 1 -3.74 41.37 4.21
CA MET A 1 -3.23 40.00 4.01
C MET A 1 -4.23 39.12 3.23
N SER A 2 -4.96 39.68 2.28
CA SER A 2 -6.02 38.98 1.51
C SER A 2 -5.62 38.61 0.05
N GLY A 3 -4.37 38.81 -0.31
CA GLY A 3 -3.91 38.56 -1.70
C GLY A 3 -3.31 37.19 -2.01
N ASN A 4 -2.92 36.40 -0.99
CA ASN A 4 -2.24 35.11 -1.21
C ASN A 4 -3.19 33.89 -1.24
N PHE A 5 -4.43 34.01 -0.77
CA PHE A 5 -5.36 32.88 -0.73
C PHE A 5 -6.04 32.57 -2.07
N ALA A 6 -6.25 33.58 -2.91
CA ALA A 6 -6.86 33.36 -4.23
C ALA A 6 -5.91 32.64 -5.21
N ASN A 7 -4.61 32.96 -5.19
CA ASN A 7 -3.60 32.26 -6.00
C ASN A 7 -3.35 30.81 -5.56
N PHE A 8 -3.51 30.51 -4.28
CA PHE A 8 -3.37 29.15 -3.74
C PHE A 8 -4.55 28.25 -4.16
N ALA A 9 -5.76 28.79 -4.14
CA ALA A 9 -6.96 28.07 -4.60
C ALA A 9 -6.92 27.77 -6.11
N ASP A 10 -6.40 28.69 -6.92
CA ASP A 10 -6.26 28.51 -8.39
C ASP A 10 -5.12 27.51 -8.75
N MET A 11 -4.01 27.52 -8.02
CA MET A 11 -2.95 26.50 -8.18
C MET A 11 -3.46 25.08 -7.82
N MET A 12 -4.22 24.94 -6.72
CA MET A 12 -4.83 23.67 -6.30
C MET A 12 -5.88 23.16 -7.31
N SER A 13 -6.39 24.01 -8.22
CA SER A 13 -7.40 23.61 -9.22
C SER A 13 -6.84 22.77 -10.39
N GLN A 14 -5.52 22.63 -10.53
CA GLN A 14 -4.85 21.91 -11.62
C GLN A 14 -3.99 20.71 -11.15
N GLU A 15 -3.92 20.43 -9.84
CA GLU A 15 -3.08 19.38 -9.29
C GLU A 15 -3.65 17.99 -9.60
N GLU A 16 -2.89 17.14 -10.28
CA GLU A 16 -3.17 15.72 -10.43
C GLU A 16 -2.40 14.93 -9.37
N TYR A 17 -3.11 14.06 -8.63
CA TYR A 17 -2.51 13.22 -7.61
C TYR A 17 -2.06 11.88 -8.20
N ASN A 18 -0.82 11.48 -7.92
CA ASN A 18 -0.27 10.23 -8.42
C ASN A 18 -0.55 9.08 -7.44
N PHE A 19 -1.55 8.24 -7.76
CA PHE A 19 -1.90 7.05 -6.99
C PHE A 19 -1.15 5.78 -7.43
N ASP A 20 -0.34 5.85 -8.50
CA ASP A 20 0.54 4.75 -8.91
C ASP A 20 1.87 4.73 -8.14
N CYS A 21 2.14 5.80 -7.36
CA CYS A 21 3.34 5.85 -6.52
C CYS A 21 3.27 4.80 -5.41
N VAL A 22 4.19 3.85 -5.45
CA VAL A 22 4.35 2.85 -4.39
C VAL A 22 5.09 3.49 -3.22
N VAL A 23 4.45 3.56 -2.07
CA VAL A 23 5.03 4.11 -0.84
C VAL A 23 5.47 2.97 0.05
N ASP A 24 6.74 2.93 0.42
CA ASP A 24 7.24 1.99 1.42
C ASP A 24 6.67 2.34 2.80
N ARG A 25 6.04 1.36 3.45
CA ARG A 25 5.41 1.50 4.77
C ARG A 25 6.07 0.64 5.85
N HIS A 26 7.19 -0.03 5.53
CA HIS A 26 7.98 -0.73 6.54
C HIS A 26 8.59 0.28 7.53
N ASP A 27 8.84 -0.13 8.75
CA ASP A 27 9.40 0.70 9.82
C ASP A 27 8.58 1.97 10.16
N THR A 28 7.30 2.00 9.76
CA THR A 28 6.36 3.10 10.06
C THR A 28 5.32 2.71 11.12
N PHE A 29 5.48 1.60 11.80
CA PHE A 29 4.53 1.02 12.74
C PHE A 29 3.15 0.71 12.09
N ALA A 30 3.14 0.51 10.78
CA ALA A 30 1.91 0.20 10.05
C ALA A 30 1.42 -1.22 10.40
N THR A 31 0.28 -1.31 11.08
CA THR A 31 -0.36 -2.58 11.47
C THR A 31 -0.45 -3.59 10.32
N LYS A 32 -0.65 -3.08 9.09
CA LYS A 32 -0.75 -3.89 7.88
C LYS A 32 0.48 -4.76 7.65
N PHE A 33 1.67 -4.30 8.04
CA PHE A 33 2.97 -4.98 7.90
C PHE A 33 3.44 -5.60 9.22
N GLU A 34 3.43 -4.82 10.32
CA GLU A 34 3.96 -5.24 11.61
C GLU A 34 3.22 -6.44 12.26
N GLU A 35 1.94 -6.61 11.94
CA GLU A 35 1.13 -7.66 12.54
C GLU A 35 1.01 -8.92 11.67
N MET A 36 1.69 -9.00 10.52
CA MET A 36 1.58 -10.14 9.60
C MET A 36 2.07 -11.44 10.23
N ASP A 37 3.24 -11.44 10.86
CA ASP A 37 3.80 -12.62 11.55
C ASP A 37 2.84 -13.15 12.60
N ARG A 38 2.31 -12.26 13.42
CA ARG A 38 1.37 -12.65 14.49
C ARG A 38 0.08 -13.23 13.94
N LYS A 39 -0.42 -12.70 12.82
CA LYS A 39 -1.72 -13.07 12.26
C LYS A 39 -1.67 -14.24 11.29
N PHE A 40 -0.64 -14.29 10.45
CA PHE A 40 -0.53 -15.26 9.35
C PHE A 40 0.65 -16.23 9.52
N GLY A 41 1.50 -16.03 10.54
CA GLY A 41 2.70 -16.82 10.76
C GLY A 41 3.84 -16.55 9.76
N ARG A 42 3.75 -15.46 9.01
CA ARG A 42 4.68 -15.06 7.96
C ARG A 42 4.72 -13.54 7.82
N HIS A 43 5.88 -12.97 7.49
CA HIS A 43 6.08 -11.52 7.23
C HIS A 43 6.23 -11.16 5.75
N ASP A 44 6.41 -12.18 4.89
CA ASP A 44 6.70 -12.05 3.46
C ASP A 44 5.46 -12.10 2.55
N LEU A 45 4.29 -11.77 3.10
CA LEU A 45 3.03 -11.77 2.37
C LEU A 45 2.73 -10.40 1.78
N LEU A 46 2.11 -10.37 0.61
CA LEU A 46 1.56 -9.15 0.04
C LEU A 46 0.25 -8.79 0.77
N PRO A 47 0.16 -7.62 1.45
CA PRO A 47 -0.90 -7.36 2.42
C PRO A 47 -2.13 -6.68 1.79
N PHE A 48 -3.24 -7.43 1.66
CA PHE A 48 -4.55 -6.94 1.25
C PHE A 48 -5.62 -7.07 2.35
N TRP A 49 -5.23 -7.22 3.62
CA TRP A 49 -6.13 -7.58 4.72
C TRP A 49 -6.66 -6.39 5.54
N ILE A 50 -5.85 -5.36 5.78
CA ILE A 50 -6.26 -4.15 6.51
C ILE A 50 -6.98 -3.19 5.57
N ALA A 51 -8.07 -2.59 6.05
CA ALA A 51 -8.82 -1.58 5.31
C ALA A 51 -8.25 -0.17 5.57
N ASP A 52 -7.00 0.06 5.18
CA ASP A 52 -6.39 1.35 4.90
C ASP A 52 -5.80 1.33 3.49
N MET A 53 -5.71 2.47 2.83
CA MET A 53 -5.17 2.55 1.48
C MET A 53 -3.64 2.73 1.53
N ASP A 54 -2.94 2.32 0.46
CA ASP A 54 -1.49 2.49 0.33
C ASP A 54 -1.12 3.76 -0.45
N PHE A 55 -2.04 4.71 -0.51
CA PHE A 55 -1.85 6.02 -1.11
C PHE A 55 -1.43 7.05 -0.07
N GLN A 56 -0.65 8.04 -0.49
CA GLN A 56 -0.37 9.21 0.36
C GLN A 56 -1.69 9.92 0.70
N ALA A 57 -1.80 10.37 1.95
CA ALA A 57 -2.92 11.20 2.37
C ALA A 57 -2.94 12.53 1.59
N CYS A 58 -4.11 13.17 1.52
CA CYS A 58 -4.26 14.48 0.86
C CYS A 58 -3.21 15.48 1.35
N PRO A 59 -2.41 16.10 0.47
CA PRO A 59 -1.33 17.01 0.84
C PRO A 59 -1.79 18.16 1.74
N ALA A 60 -2.99 18.70 1.51
CA ALA A 60 -3.55 19.78 2.34
C ALA A 60 -3.67 19.40 3.83
N ILE A 61 -3.92 18.12 4.13
CA ILE A 61 -3.97 17.61 5.51
C ILE A 61 -2.57 17.64 6.13
N ILE A 62 -1.58 17.14 5.39
CA ILE A 62 -0.19 17.06 5.84
C ILE A 62 0.37 18.46 6.09
N ASP A 63 0.10 19.40 5.18
CA ASP A 63 0.57 20.78 5.30
C ASP A 63 -0.11 21.52 6.45
N ALA A 64 -1.40 21.32 6.67
CA ALA A 64 -2.11 21.87 7.82
C ALA A 64 -1.50 21.37 9.15
N LEU A 65 -1.20 20.07 9.24
CA LEU A 65 -0.54 19.49 10.41
C LEU A 65 0.87 20.06 10.63
N ARG A 66 1.69 20.13 9.57
CA ARG A 66 3.04 20.73 9.63
C ARG A 66 2.97 22.19 10.11
N ASN A 67 2.08 22.97 9.52
CA ASN A 67 1.89 24.38 9.89
C ASN A 67 1.48 24.53 11.37
N ARG A 68 0.58 23.66 11.86
CA ARG A 68 0.17 23.68 13.27
C ARG A 68 1.32 23.30 14.21
N LEU A 69 2.14 22.31 13.83
CA LEU A 69 3.28 21.86 14.62
C LEU A 69 4.44 22.89 14.65
N ASN A 70 4.57 23.75 13.63
CA ASN A 70 5.51 24.88 13.65
C ASN A 70 5.26 25.85 14.82
N HIS A 71 4.02 25.89 15.32
CA HIS A 71 3.73 26.57 16.59
C HIS A 71 3.95 25.60 17.75
N ALA A 72 5.13 25.62 18.32
CA ALA A 72 5.64 24.62 19.26
C ALA A 72 4.90 24.52 20.61
N VAL A 73 3.88 25.38 20.90
CA VAL A 73 3.05 25.27 22.10
C VAL A 73 1.84 24.39 21.82
N LEU A 74 1.78 23.22 22.47
CA LEU A 74 0.74 22.19 22.31
C LEU A 74 -0.13 22.12 23.58
N GLY A 75 -0.72 23.28 23.95
CA GLY A 75 -1.60 23.39 25.11
C GLY A 75 -3.02 22.91 24.84
N TYR A 76 -3.90 23.06 25.84
CA TYR A 76 -5.32 22.77 25.67
C TYR A 76 -5.94 23.61 24.56
N THR A 77 -6.85 23.01 23.80
CA THR A 77 -7.49 23.65 22.65
C THR A 77 -9.00 23.46 22.68
N THR A 78 -9.70 24.43 22.11
CA THR A 78 -11.15 24.37 21.91
C THR A 78 -11.44 24.32 20.41
N PRO A 79 -12.36 23.47 19.95
CA PRO A 79 -12.75 23.44 18.54
C PRO A 79 -13.31 24.80 18.10
N PRO A 80 -12.76 25.43 17.07
CA PRO A 80 -13.32 26.66 16.52
C PRO A 80 -14.63 26.38 15.76
N ALA A 81 -15.42 27.40 15.51
CA ALA A 81 -16.67 27.27 14.76
C ALA A 81 -16.43 26.68 13.35
N GLU A 82 -15.33 27.05 12.72
CA GLU A 82 -14.93 26.60 11.39
C GLU A 82 -14.67 25.08 11.34
N PHE A 83 -14.27 24.47 12.44
CA PHE A 83 -14.14 23.02 12.54
C PHE A 83 -15.50 22.32 12.31
N TRP A 84 -16.50 22.73 13.06
CA TRP A 84 -17.86 22.20 12.91
C TRP A 84 -18.47 22.54 11.56
N GLN A 85 -18.28 23.77 11.10
CA GLN A 85 -18.74 24.23 9.81
C GLN A 85 -18.14 23.41 8.66
N SER A 86 -16.87 23.01 8.74
CA SER A 86 -16.25 22.18 7.72
C SER A 86 -16.97 20.83 7.56
N ILE A 87 -17.37 20.19 8.67
CA ILE A 87 -18.08 18.91 8.67
C ILE A 87 -19.53 19.10 8.18
N THR A 88 -20.27 20.07 8.73
CA THR A 88 -21.68 20.27 8.37
C THR A 88 -21.85 20.73 6.93
N SER A 89 -20.93 21.58 6.41
CA SER A 89 -20.90 21.99 5.01
C SER A 89 -20.59 20.81 4.08
N TRP A 90 -19.68 19.92 4.50
CA TRP A 90 -19.40 18.68 3.75
C TRP A 90 -20.62 17.78 3.65
N LEU A 91 -21.31 17.52 4.76
CA LEU A 91 -22.54 16.72 4.78
C LEU A 91 -23.63 17.34 3.90
N ALA A 92 -23.80 18.67 3.95
CA ALA A 92 -24.77 19.38 3.13
C ALA A 92 -24.45 19.31 1.64
N THR A 93 -23.17 19.44 1.25
CA THR A 93 -22.74 19.48 -0.15
C THR A 93 -22.63 18.10 -0.77
N ARG A 94 -21.99 17.13 -0.07
CA ARG A 94 -21.72 15.78 -0.59
C ARG A 94 -22.90 14.83 -0.41
N HIS A 95 -23.55 14.88 0.76
CA HIS A 95 -24.63 13.93 1.07
C HIS A 95 -26.04 14.54 1.01
N LYS A 96 -26.15 15.85 0.66
CA LYS A 96 -27.43 16.58 0.65
C LYS A 96 -28.16 16.50 1.98
N TRP A 97 -27.41 16.37 3.07
CA TRP A 97 -27.92 16.22 4.41
C TRP A 97 -27.58 17.45 5.26
N HIS A 98 -28.61 18.23 5.60
CA HIS A 98 -28.45 19.41 6.42
C HIS A 98 -28.37 19.03 7.90
N VAL A 99 -27.29 19.48 8.57
CA VAL A 99 -27.02 19.21 9.99
C VAL A 99 -26.66 20.54 10.66
N GLU A 100 -27.34 20.84 11.76
CA GLU A 100 -27.06 22.01 12.58
C GLU A 100 -25.86 21.77 13.51
N ALA A 101 -25.21 22.86 13.94
CA ALA A 101 -24.00 22.76 14.75
C ALA A 101 -24.23 22.11 16.14
N ASP A 102 -25.44 22.22 16.69
CA ASP A 102 -25.81 21.57 17.95
C ASP A 102 -26.20 20.10 17.79
N GLU A 103 -26.40 19.62 16.57
CA GLU A 103 -26.74 18.23 16.26
C GLU A 103 -25.53 17.31 16.10
N ILE A 104 -24.32 17.90 16.11
CA ILE A 104 -23.06 17.18 15.89
C ILE A 104 -22.11 17.33 17.06
N THR A 105 -21.37 16.27 17.41
CA THR A 105 -20.26 16.33 18.36
C THR A 105 -19.11 15.43 17.94
N PHE A 106 -17.93 15.64 18.51
CA PHE A 106 -16.74 14.84 18.27
C PHE A 106 -16.85 13.47 18.94
N MET A 107 -16.26 12.47 18.29
CA MET A 107 -16.04 11.12 18.82
C MET A 107 -14.55 10.74 18.74
N PRO A 108 -14.01 10.05 19.75
CA PRO A 108 -12.58 9.67 19.78
C PRO A 108 -12.28 8.47 18.86
N GLY A 109 -12.71 8.57 17.59
CA GLY A 109 -12.64 7.51 16.59
C GLY A 109 -13.88 6.62 16.57
N LEU A 110 -14.19 6.05 15.41
CA LEU A 110 -15.46 5.35 15.16
C LEU A 110 -15.67 4.12 16.05
N LYS A 111 -14.67 3.25 16.21
CA LYS A 111 -14.80 2.07 17.10
C LYS A 111 -15.07 2.44 18.55
N LYS A 112 -14.37 3.47 19.05
CA LYS A 112 -14.62 3.98 20.40
C LYS A 112 -16.00 4.64 20.48
N GLY A 113 -16.42 5.37 19.44
CA GLY A 113 -17.75 5.93 19.32
C GLY A 113 -18.85 4.87 19.40
N LEU A 114 -18.71 3.76 18.67
CA LEU A 114 -19.60 2.60 18.77
C LEU A 114 -19.64 2.04 20.19
N SER A 115 -18.49 1.86 20.83
CA SER A 115 -18.43 1.38 22.23
C SER A 115 -19.12 2.34 23.20
N LEU A 116 -18.96 3.65 23.01
CA LEU A 116 -19.66 4.68 23.81
C LEU A 116 -21.17 4.61 23.59
N CYS A 117 -21.64 4.46 22.35
CA CYS A 117 -23.06 4.27 22.06
C CYS A 117 -23.62 3.00 22.72
N ILE A 118 -22.92 1.86 22.59
CA ILE A 118 -23.32 0.61 23.23
C ILE A 118 -23.46 0.81 24.75
N ASN A 119 -22.48 1.43 25.39
CA ASN A 119 -22.51 1.63 26.85
C ASN A 119 -23.57 2.62 27.31
N TYR A 120 -23.87 3.63 26.50
CA TYR A 120 -24.85 4.66 26.88
C TYR A 120 -26.30 4.21 26.64
N PHE A 121 -26.59 3.66 25.45
CA PHE A 121 -27.96 3.35 25.06
C PHE A 121 -28.43 1.93 25.46
N THR A 122 -27.54 1.10 26.01
CA THR A 122 -27.87 -0.26 26.44
C THR A 122 -27.31 -0.55 27.85
N ARG A 123 -27.84 -1.60 28.48
CA ARG A 123 -27.37 -2.12 29.78
C ARG A 123 -26.62 -3.44 29.58
N PRO A 124 -25.75 -3.85 30.52
CA PRO A 124 -25.16 -5.18 30.51
C PRO A 124 -26.23 -6.27 30.37
N GLY A 125 -26.03 -7.21 29.43
CA GLY A 125 -26.95 -8.27 29.11
C GLY A 125 -27.97 -7.95 28.01
N ASP A 126 -28.19 -6.68 27.65
CA ASP A 126 -29.09 -6.31 26.55
C ASP A 126 -28.62 -6.88 25.21
N GLY A 127 -29.56 -7.16 24.30
CA GLY A 127 -29.30 -7.56 22.94
C GLY A 127 -28.92 -6.35 22.05
N VAL A 128 -27.92 -6.53 21.22
CA VAL A 128 -27.56 -5.60 20.13
C VAL A 128 -27.59 -6.34 18.81
N LEU A 129 -28.41 -5.86 17.87
CA LEU A 129 -28.68 -6.52 16.60
C LEU A 129 -27.71 -6.08 15.53
N ILE A 130 -27.18 -7.05 14.77
CA ILE A 130 -26.27 -6.84 13.62
C ILE A 130 -26.67 -7.75 12.45
N GLN A 131 -26.16 -7.45 11.22
CA GLN A 131 -26.54 -8.14 9.98
C GLN A 131 -25.30 -8.81 9.33
N PRO A 132 -24.85 -9.99 9.81
CA PRO A 132 -23.73 -10.70 9.19
C PRO A 132 -24.09 -11.20 7.77
N PRO A 133 -23.01 -11.33 6.90
CA PRO A 133 -21.62 -11.01 7.16
C PRO A 133 -21.42 -9.50 7.30
N VAL A 134 -20.88 -9.05 8.44
CA VAL A 134 -20.72 -7.63 8.76
C VAL A 134 -19.38 -7.38 9.46
N TYR A 135 -18.97 -6.14 9.54
CA TYR A 135 -17.70 -5.74 10.13
C TYR A 135 -17.46 -6.42 11.49
N HIS A 136 -16.41 -7.23 11.54
CA HIS A 136 -16.10 -8.13 12.67
C HIS A 136 -16.01 -7.43 14.04
N SER A 137 -15.60 -6.15 14.06
CA SER A 137 -15.49 -5.42 15.33
C SER A 137 -16.86 -5.14 15.98
N PHE A 138 -17.97 -5.21 15.27
CA PHE A 138 -19.29 -5.04 15.92
C PHE A 138 -19.50 -6.12 16.98
N ARG A 139 -19.32 -7.40 16.62
CA ARG A 139 -19.42 -8.51 17.57
C ARG A 139 -18.48 -8.31 18.77
N SER A 140 -17.19 -8.06 18.51
CA SER A 140 -16.21 -7.92 19.60
C SER A 140 -16.48 -6.72 20.51
N LEU A 141 -17.02 -5.62 19.98
CA LEU A 141 -17.41 -4.45 20.78
C LEU A 141 -18.68 -4.74 21.61
N ILE A 142 -19.67 -5.44 21.06
CA ILE A 142 -20.89 -5.82 21.77
C ILE A 142 -20.55 -6.75 22.94
N GLU A 143 -19.87 -7.86 22.66
CA GLU A 143 -19.51 -8.88 23.67
C GLU A 143 -18.50 -8.33 24.69
N GLY A 144 -17.48 -7.59 24.23
CA GLY A 144 -16.47 -6.98 25.09
C GLY A 144 -17.02 -5.92 26.06
N ASN A 145 -18.20 -5.34 25.76
CA ASN A 145 -18.91 -4.45 26.66
C ASN A 145 -20.01 -5.16 27.46
N GLY A 146 -20.06 -6.50 27.46
CA GLY A 146 -21.01 -7.30 28.25
C GLY A 146 -22.44 -7.30 27.71
N ARG A 147 -22.63 -7.09 26.39
CA ARG A 147 -23.93 -7.17 25.70
C ARG A 147 -24.00 -8.45 24.88
N ARG A 148 -25.20 -8.88 24.51
CA ARG A 148 -25.44 -10.06 23.67
C ARG A 148 -25.53 -9.66 22.20
N VAL A 149 -24.89 -10.41 21.33
CA VAL A 149 -25.09 -10.27 19.89
C VAL A 149 -26.38 -10.93 19.48
N VAL A 150 -27.24 -10.20 18.77
CA VAL A 150 -28.44 -10.70 18.10
C VAL A 150 -28.19 -10.64 16.59
N ASN A 151 -28.15 -11.80 15.95
CA ASN A 151 -27.89 -11.87 14.50
C ASN A 151 -29.20 -11.82 13.69
N ASN A 152 -29.21 -10.99 12.67
CA ASN A 152 -30.16 -11.00 11.56
C ASN A 152 -29.38 -11.15 10.26
N PRO A 153 -28.98 -12.36 9.85
CA PRO A 153 -28.15 -12.57 8.68
C PRO A 153 -28.77 -11.99 7.42
N LEU A 154 -27.93 -11.42 6.57
CA LEU A 154 -28.35 -11.00 5.24
C LEU A 154 -28.71 -12.21 4.39
N ARG A 155 -29.65 -12.03 3.47
CA ARG A 155 -30.00 -13.02 2.45
C ARG A 155 -29.43 -12.63 1.10
N ARG A 156 -29.35 -13.59 0.18
CA ARG A 156 -29.14 -13.32 -1.24
C ARG A 156 -30.47 -13.45 -1.97
N ASP A 157 -30.78 -12.48 -2.80
CA ASP A 157 -31.92 -12.56 -3.72
C ASP A 157 -31.62 -13.47 -4.93
N GLU A 158 -32.56 -13.62 -5.84
CA GLU A 158 -32.44 -14.45 -7.04
C GLU A 158 -31.30 -14.01 -7.97
N SER A 159 -30.89 -12.75 -7.91
CA SER A 159 -29.74 -12.22 -8.64
C SER A 159 -28.38 -12.47 -7.95
N GLY A 160 -28.42 -12.99 -6.72
CA GLY A 160 -27.25 -13.16 -5.86
C GLY A 160 -26.85 -11.92 -5.07
N ARG A 161 -27.62 -10.80 -5.15
CA ARG A 161 -27.38 -9.59 -4.39
C ARG A 161 -27.75 -9.80 -2.92
N TYR A 162 -26.96 -9.25 -2.01
CA TYR A 162 -27.28 -9.25 -0.59
C TYR A 162 -28.41 -8.27 -0.29
N VAL A 163 -29.39 -8.73 0.48
CA VAL A 163 -30.57 -7.98 0.88
C VAL A 163 -30.88 -8.18 2.37
N MET A 164 -31.58 -7.22 2.97
CA MET A 164 -32.02 -7.30 4.36
C MET A 164 -33.12 -8.36 4.52
N ASP A 165 -32.96 -9.26 5.49
CA ASP A 165 -34.03 -10.20 5.88
C ASP A 165 -34.99 -9.52 6.86
N PHE A 166 -36.05 -8.91 6.35
CA PHE A 166 -37.02 -8.19 7.18
C PHE A 166 -37.90 -9.10 8.05
N ASP A 167 -38.18 -10.31 7.58
CA ASP A 167 -38.97 -11.28 8.38
C ASP A 167 -38.11 -11.80 9.54
N GLY A 168 -36.84 -12.10 9.26
CA GLY A 168 -35.85 -12.42 10.28
C GLY A 168 -35.63 -11.27 11.27
N LEU A 169 -35.58 -10.02 10.78
CA LEU A 169 -35.45 -8.82 11.61
C LEU A 169 -36.60 -8.68 12.60
N LEU A 170 -37.82 -8.75 12.12
CA LEU A 170 -39.04 -8.68 12.98
C LEU A 170 -39.07 -9.83 14.00
N LYS A 171 -38.75 -11.05 13.55
CA LYS A 171 -38.66 -12.21 14.44
C LYS A 171 -37.63 -11.98 15.54
N ALA A 172 -36.38 -11.56 15.17
CA ALA A 172 -35.31 -11.32 16.13
C ALA A 172 -35.70 -10.22 17.15
N ILE A 173 -36.34 -9.14 16.72
CA ILE A 173 -36.81 -8.08 17.60
C ILE A 173 -37.86 -8.62 18.60
N HIS A 174 -38.85 -9.40 18.13
CA HIS A 174 -39.92 -9.92 18.99
C HIS A 174 -39.46 -11.05 19.93
N THR A 175 -38.42 -11.82 19.57
CA THR A 175 -37.97 -12.95 20.41
C THR A 175 -36.81 -12.58 21.32
N GLU A 176 -35.91 -11.71 20.89
CA GLU A 176 -34.69 -11.37 21.61
C GLU A 176 -34.73 -10.00 22.30
N HIS A 177 -35.72 -9.17 21.96
CA HIS A 177 -35.92 -7.83 22.50
C HIS A 177 -34.64 -6.99 22.55
N PRO A 178 -33.95 -6.78 21.42
CA PRO A 178 -32.73 -5.99 21.40
C PRO A 178 -33.00 -4.53 21.74
N ALA A 179 -32.15 -3.91 22.55
CA ALA A 179 -32.25 -2.49 22.87
C ALA A 179 -31.72 -1.60 21.75
N MET A 180 -30.87 -2.16 20.89
CA MET A 180 -30.12 -1.44 19.86
C MET A 180 -29.92 -2.28 18.61
N MET A 181 -29.91 -1.63 17.45
CA MET A 181 -29.45 -2.20 16.18
C MET A 181 -28.29 -1.37 15.65
N ILE A 182 -27.24 -2.01 15.15
CA ILE A 182 -26.14 -1.35 14.42
C ILE A 182 -26.30 -1.69 12.94
N VAL A 183 -26.53 -0.68 12.10
CA VAL A 183 -26.52 -0.81 10.64
C VAL A 183 -25.21 -0.27 10.07
N CYS A 184 -24.56 -1.03 9.19
CA CYS A 184 -23.38 -0.60 8.43
C CYS A 184 -23.84 -0.04 7.08
N ASN A 185 -23.64 1.23 6.82
CA ASN A 185 -24.16 1.92 5.64
C ASN A 185 -23.15 2.95 5.08
N PRO A 186 -22.40 2.64 4.00
CA PRO A 186 -22.37 1.41 3.20
C PRO A 186 -21.88 0.18 3.95
N HIS A 187 -22.37 -1.02 3.54
CA HIS A 187 -22.16 -2.27 4.25
C HIS A 187 -20.81 -2.92 3.97
N ASN A 188 -20.02 -3.16 5.00
CA ASN A 188 -18.73 -3.86 4.95
C ASN A 188 -18.91 -5.28 5.53
N PRO A 189 -18.52 -6.36 4.82
CA PRO A 189 -17.44 -6.41 3.80
C PRO A 189 -17.88 -6.29 2.34
N ILE A 190 -19.15 -6.26 2.05
CA ILE A 190 -19.72 -6.43 0.71
C ILE A 190 -19.55 -5.16 -0.16
N GLY A 191 -19.42 -3.98 0.47
CA GLY A 191 -19.39 -2.70 -0.24
C GLY A 191 -20.76 -2.26 -0.77
N LEU A 192 -21.86 -2.68 -0.13
CA LEU A 192 -23.22 -2.43 -0.57
C LEU A 192 -23.78 -1.14 0.03
N GLN A 193 -24.32 -0.25 -0.79
CA GLN A 193 -25.14 0.88 -0.36
C GLN A 193 -26.60 0.42 -0.21
N TRP A 194 -27.19 0.62 0.95
CA TRP A 194 -28.61 0.41 1.15
C TRP A 194 -29.44 1.48 0.43
N ASP A 195 -30.49 1.06 -0.26
CA ASP A 195 -31.43 2.01 -0.85
C ASP A 195 -32.32 2.68 0.22
N ALA A 196 -32.94 3.80 -0.16
CA ALA A 196 -33.76 4.58 0.77
C ALA A 196 -34.97 3.81 1.33
N ASP A 197 -35.55 2.89 0.55
CA ASP A 197 -36.71 2.12 0.98
C ASP A 197 -36.33 1.07 2.01
N THR A 198 -35.18 0.39 1.81
CA THR A 198 -34.59 -0.52 2.80
C THR A 198 -34.32 0.22 4.11
N LEU A 199 -33.64 1.39 4.05
CA LEU A 199 -33.32 2.17 5.25
C LEU A 199 -34.59 2.68 5.96
N ARG A 200 -35.62 3.15 5.23
CA ARG A 200 -36.90 3.55 5.81
C ARG A 200 -37.57 2.40 6.51
N ARG A 201 -37.62 1.22 5.90
CA ARG A 201 -38.24 0.04 6.48
C ARG A 201 -37.52 -0.43 7.75
N VAL A 202 -36.17 -0.44 7.74
CA VAL A 202 -35.36 -0.71 8.94
C VAL A 202 -35.71 0.27 10.05
N ALA A 203 -35.70 1.58 9.73
CA ALA A 203 -35.97 2.63 10.70
C ALA A 203 -37.40 2.54 11.28
N ALA A 204 -38.39 2.31 10.43
CA ALA A 204 -39.79 2.14 10.90
C ALA A 204 -39.90 0.95 11.85
N ILE A 205 -39.33 -0.21 11.50
CA ILE A 205 -39.37 -1.39 12.38
C ILE A 205 -38.66 -1.09 13.71
N CYS A 206 -37.49 -0.46 13.71
CA CYS A 206 -36.79 -0.10 14.94
C CYS A 206 -37.58 0.92 15.78
N HIS A 207 -38.13 1.96 15.14
CA HIS A 207 -38.94 2.99 15.80
C HIS A 207 -40.16 2.39 16.50
N ASP A 208 -40.95 1.57 15.80
CA ASP A 208 -42.19 0.97 16.33
C ASP A 208 -41.92 0.01 17.49
N ASN A 209 -40.70 -0.51 17.61
CA ASN A 209 -40.31 -1.44 18.67
C ASN A 209 -39.36 -0.80 19.73
N GLY A 210 -39.14 0.50 19.68
CA GLY A 210 -38.30 1.22 20.65
C GLY A 210 -36.81 0.87 20.61
N VAL A 211 -36.31 0.38 19.47
CA VAL A 211 -34.90 0.01 19.24
C VAL A 211 -34.13 1.23 18.79
N VAL A 212 -33.06 1.58 19.48
CA VAL A 212 -32.15 2.66 19.04
C VAL A 212 -31.32 2.18 17.84
N LEU A 213 -31.26 3.00 16.79
CA LEU A 213 -30.52 2.68 15.57
C LEU A 213 -29.16 3.41 15.53
N ILE A 214 -28.07 2.67 15.54
CA ILE A 214 -26.72 3.23 15.29
C ILE A 214 -26.38 3.00 13.84
N SER A 215 -26.08 4.07 13.10
CA SER A 215 -25.64 4.01 11.70
C SER A 215 -24.14 4.25 11.61
N ASP A 216 -23.38 3.21 11.25
CA ASP A 216 -21.96 3.31 10.93
C ASP A 216 -21.83 3.70 9.46
N GLU A 217 -21.53 4.98 9.22
CA GLU A 217 -21.41 5.58 7.88
C GLU A 217 -19.97 5.93 7.49
N ILE A 218 -19.00 5.18 8.03
CA ILE A 218 -17.56 5.46 7.80
C ILE A 218 -17.16 5.41 6.33
N TYR A 219 -17.90 4.69 5.49
CA TYR A 219 -17.68 4.60 4.05
C TYR A 219 -18.62 5.50 3.23
N GLY A 220 -19.39 6.40 3.87
CA GLY A 220 -20.36 7.26 3.19
C GLY A 220 -19.75 8.13 2.08
N ASP A 221 -18.51 8.59 2.25
CA ASP A 221 -17.78 9.34 1.23
C ASP A 221 -17.13 8.44 0.15
N MET A 222 -17.04 7.14 0.37
CA MET A 222 -16.31 6.21 -0.51
C MET A 222 -17.24 5.54 -1.55
N MET A 223 -18.20 6.30 -2.07
CA MET A 223 -19.16 5.83 -3.07
C MET A 223 -18.49 5.71 -4.45
N LEU A 224 -18.70 4.59 -5.12
CA LEU A 224 -18.12 4.29 -6.43
C LEU A 224 -19.16 4.42 -7.54
N GLY A 225 -18.70 4.52 -8.81
CA GLY A 225 -19.56 4.57 -9.98
C GLY A 225 -20.49 5.78 -10.04
N GLY A 226 -20.10 6.92 -9.46
CA GLY A 226 -20.90 8.14 -9.45
C GLY A 226 -22.14 8.08 -8.54
N ARG A 227 -22.25 7.08 -7.69
CA ARG A 227 -23.36 6.96 -6.71
C ARG A 227 -23.22 8.00 -5.61
N SER A 228 -24.35 8.28 -4.94
CA SER A 228 -24.39 9.17 -3.79
C SER A 228 -24.78 8.36 -2.55
N HIS A 229 -24.16 8.68 -1.43
CA HIS A 229 -24.52 8.12 -0.14
C HIS A 229 -25.91 8.60 0.31
N ILE A 230 -26.65 7.73 0.98
CA ILE A 230 -27.93 8.03 1.60
C ILE A 230 -27.75 7.92 3.11
N PRO A 231 -27.65 9.05 3.85
CA PRO A 231 -27.56 9.01 5.30
C PRO A 231 -28.81 8.38 5.92
N THR A 232 -28.64 7.42 6.80
CA THR A 232 -29.76 6.66 7.40
C THR A 232 -30.77 7.58 8.11
N ALA A 233 -30.30 8.58 8.85
CA ALA A 233 -31.16 9.52 9.56
C ALA A 233 -31.94 10.48 8.63
N SER A 234 -31.65 10.51 7.33
CA SER A 234 -32.28 11.44 6.38
C SER A 234 -33.49 10.84 5.65
N VAL A 235 -33.73 9.52 5.77
CA VAL A 235 -34.72 8.82 4.94
C VAL A 235 -36.17 9.01 5.37
N SER A 236 -36.41 9.34 6.65
CA SER A 236 -37.75 9.66 7.17
C SER A 236 -37.67 10.36 8.55
N PRO A 237 -38.76 10.97 9.04
CA PRO A 237 -38.85 11.55 10.40
C PRO A 237 -38.59 10.50 11.50
N GLU A 238 -39.11 9.29 11.36
CA GLU A 238 -38.91 8.18 12.30
C GLU A 238 -37.43 7.78 12.36
N ALA A 239 -36.76 7.73 11.20
CA ALA A 239 -35.32 7.50 11.13
C ALA A 239 -34.54 8.60 11.86
N ALA A 240 -34.89 9.87 11.66
CA ALA A 240 -34.25 10.99 12.34
C ALA A 240 -34.46 10.94 13.87
N GLU A 241 -35.59 10.39 14.33
CA GLU A 241 -35.92 10.34 15.75
C GLU A 241 -35.10 9.31 16.53
N ILE A 242 -34.71 8.20 15.91
CA ILE A 242 -34.08 7.07 16.62
C ILE A 242 -32.61 6.83 16.24
N THR A 243 -32.09 7.53 15.20
CA THR A 243 -30.76 7.24 14.67
C THR A 243 -29.68 8.09 15.31
N VAL A 244 -28.59 7.43 15.68
CA VAL A 244 -27.28 8.02 16.01
C VAL A 244 -26.34 7.68 14.86
N THR A 245 -25.97 8.67 14.07
CA THR A 245 -25.08 8.49 12.91
C THR A 245 -23.63 8.71 13.32
N LEU A 246 -22.76 7.81 12.95
CA LEU A 246 -21.30 7.89 13.16
C LEU A 246 -20.59 7.99 11.83
N GLY A 247 -19.70 8.98 11.68
CA GLY A 247 -18.86 9.14 10.51
C GLY A 247 -17.45 9.62 10.87
N ALA A 248 -16.54 9.56 9.91
CA ALA A 248 -15.16 9.94 10.14
C ALA A 248 -14.42 10.25 8.82
N PRO A 249 -13.44 11.18 8.82
CA PRO A 249 -12.59 11.44 7.66
C PRO A 249 -11.56 10.34 7.41
N SER A 250 -11.44 9.36 8.31
CA SER A 250 -10.32 8.42 8.36
C SER A 250 -10.23 7.49 7.16
N LYS A 251 -11.37 6.99 6.63
CA LYS A 251 -11.41 6.16 5.43
C LYS A 251 -11.42 7.02 4.16
N THR A 252 -12.18 8.11 4.21
CA THR A 252 -12.31 9.09 3.13
C THR A 252 -10.96 9.61 2.65
N PHE A 253 -10.09 10.01 3.57
CA PHE A 253 -8.81 10.68 3.27
C PHE A 253 -7.57 9.86 3.65
N ASN A 254 -7.73 8.57 3.92
CA ASN A 254 -6.65 7.66 4.29
C ASN A 254 -5.82 8.12 5.51
N ILE A 255 -6.49 8.57 6.57
CA ILE A 255 -5.87 9.04 7.81
C ILE A 255 -6.32 8.26 9.05
N PRO A 256 -6.45 6.91 9.04
CA PRO A 256 -6.94 6.16 10.19
C PRO A 256 -6.01 6.22 11.41
N GLY A 257 -4.74 6.56 11.22
CA GLY A 257 -3.78 6.82 12.30
C GLY A 257 -4.09 8.10 13.08
N ILE A 258 -4.84 9.04 12.48
CA ILE A 258 -5.36 10.23 13.16
C ILE A 258 -6.76 9.90 13.70
N VAL A 259 -6.84 9.70 15.00
CA VAL A 259 -8.08 9.27 15.65
C VAL A 259 -9.08 10.42 15.69
N SER A 260 -9.99 10.48 14.71
CA SER A 260 -11.05 11.47 14.58
C SER A 260 -12.32 10.81 14.04
N ALA A 261 -13.44 11.14 14.65
CA ALA A 261 -14.79 10.83 14.19
C ALA A 261 -15.77 11.87 14.70
N TRP A 262 -16.98 11.83 14.17
CA TRP A 262 -18.07 12.68 14.60
C TRP A 262 -19.35 11.83 14.72
N THR A 263 -20.30 12.34 15.51
CA THR A 263 -21.64 11.76 15.58
C THR A 263 -22.68 12.85 15.38
N VAL A 264 -23.72 12.51 14.61
CA VAL A 264 -24.91 13.37 14.42
C VAL A 264 -26.12 12.67 15.02
N VAL A 265 -26.88 13.44 15.84
CA VAL A 265 -28.12 12.98 16.45
C VAL A 265 -29.18 14.05 16.24
N LYS A 266 -30.15 13.80 15.34
CA LYS A 266 -31.21 14.76 15.01
C LYS A 266 -32.21 14.93 16.15
N SER A 267 -32.58 13.83 16.82
CA SER A 267 -33.58 13.82 17.90
C SER A 267 -33.07 14.51 19.18
N PRO A 268 -33.67 15.62 19.63
CA PRO A 268 -33.26 16.26 20.87
C PRO A 268 -33.40 15.33 22.09
N ARG A 269 -34.37 14.40 22.06
CA ARG A 269 -34.59 13.41 23.11
C ARG A 269 -33.41 12.47 23.32
N LEU A 270 -32.76 12.05 22.25
CA LEU A 270 -31.55 11.21 22.31
C LEU A 270 -30.30 12.08 22.46
N ARG A 271 -30.23 13.21 21.74
CA ARG A 271 -29.06 14.07 21.62
C ARG A 271 -28.63 14.68 22.94
N GLN A 272 -29.55 15.42 23.58
CA GLN A 272 -29.20 16.24 24.73
C GLN A 272 -28.58 15.41 25.87
N PRO A 273 -29.23 14.34 26.38
CA PRO A 273 -28.64 13.57 27.46
C PRO A 273 -27.36 12.83 27.04
N PHE A 274 -27.26 12.40 25.77
CA PHE A 274 -26.07 11.71 25.27
C PHE A 274 -24.87 12.65 25.14
N PHE A 275 -25.06 13.85 24.58
CA PHE A 275 -24.01 14.83 24.44
C PHE A 275 -23.55 15.41 25.80
N ASP A 276 -24.47 15.60 26.72
CA ASP A 276 -24.17 16.00 28.10
C ASP A 276 -23.31 14.93 28.80
N TRP A 277 -23.64 13.66 28.62
CA TRP A 277 -22.85 12.55 29.18
C TRP A 277 -21.45 12.49 28.54
N LEU A 278 -21.34 12.62 27.23
CA LEU A 278 -20.05 12.66 26.54
C LEU A 278 -19.17 13.81 27.02
N SER A 279 -19.78 15.00 27.19
CA SER A 279 -19.07 16.21 27.64
C SER A 279 -18.63 16.10 29.09
N THR A 280 -19.51 15.63 29.98
CA THR A 280 -19.19 15.45 31.41
C THR A 280 -18.10 14.39 31.62
N SER A 281 -18.02 13.42 30.70
CA SER A 281 -17.01 12.36 30.72
C SER A 281 -15.76 12.70 29.90
N GLU A 282 -15.63 13.89 29.36
CA GLU A 282 -14.49 14.37 28.54
C GLU A 282 -14.24 13.53 27.26
N PHE A 283 -15.26 12.83 26.73
CA PHE A 283 -15.11 11.96 25.56
C PHE A 283 -15.20 12.70 24.23
N ASN A 284 -15.78 13.90 24.20
CA ASN A 284 -16.01 14.67 22.99
C ASN A 284 -15.07 15.86 22.80
N ALA A 285 -13.92 15.86 23.49
CA ALA A 285 -12.86 16.84 23.32
C ALA A 285 -11.86 16.39 22.23
N PRO A 286 -11.84 17.03 21.04
CA PRO A 286 -10.94 16.62 19.97
C PRO A 286 -9.50 17.05 20.26
N PRO A 287 -8.50 16.14 20.09
CA PRO A 287 -7.08 16.53 20.17
C PRO A 287 -6.68 17.40 18.96
N ILE A 288 -5.63 18.20 19.14
CA ILE A 288 -5.14 19.19 18.16
C ILE A 288 -5.01 18.58 16.75
N ALA A 289 -4.34 17.43 16.64
CA ALA A 289 -4.10 16.79 15.35
C ALA A 289 -5.42 16.36 14.68
N ALA A 290 -6.39 15.85 15.46
CA ALA A 290 -7.70 15.46 14.94
C ALA A 290 -8.48 16.68 14.40
N MET A 291 -8.48 17.81 15.12
CA MET A 291 -9.13 19.03 14.65
C MET A 291 -8.54 19.54 13.36
N VAL A 292 -7.22 19.71 13.34
CA VAL A 292 -6.51 20.29 12.19
C VAL A 292 -6.67 19.43 10.96
N ALA A 293 -6.46 18.11 11.10
CA ALA A 293 -6.58 17.16 9.99
C ALA A 293 -8.02 17.09 9.46
N THR A 294 -9.02 17.01 10.34
CA THR A 294 -10.43 16.93 9.93
C THR A 294 -10.89 18.18 9.21
N GLN A 295 -10.56 19.36 9.76
CA GLN A 295 -10.91 20.63 9.14
C GLN A 295 -10.26 20.77 7.76
N ALA A 296 -8.95 20.49 7.63
CA ALA A 296 -8.24 20.53 6.35
C ALA A 296 -8.82 19.52 5.35
N ALA A 297 -9.13 18.30 5.79
CA ALA A 297 -9.72 17.25 4.99
C ALA A 297 -11.04 17.68 4.34
N TYR A 298 -12.01 18.12 5.14
CA TYR A 298 -13.33 18.49 4.65
C TYR A 298 -13.35 19.84 3.93
N THR A 299 -12.40 20.75 4.21
CA THR A 299 -12.32 22.04 3.51
C THR A 299 -11.61 21.94 2.17
N HIS A 300 -10.55 21.14 2.07
CA HIS A 300 -9.64 21.15 0.92
C HIS A 300 -9.50 19.79 0.22
N GLY A 301 -9.95 18.69 0.83
CA GLY A 301 -9.71 17.34 0.32
C GLY A 301 -10.66 16.88 -0.80
N GLY A 302 -11.65 17.70 -1.19
CA GLY A 302 -12.70 17.28 -2.13
C GLY A 302 -12.16 16.76 -3.45
N ARG A 303 -11.20 17.48 -4.07
CA ARG A 303 -10.59 17.07 -5.34
C ARG A 303 -9.75 15.79 -5.20
N TRP A 304 -8.99 15.67 -4.11
CA TRP A 304 -8.24 14.45 -3.84
C TRP A 304 -9.18 13.25 -3.75
N LEU A 305 -10.31 13.41 -3.03
CA LEU A 305 -11.32 12.37 -2.92
C LEU A 305 -11.90 11.99 -4.29
N ASP A 306 -12.26 12.98 -5.12
CA ASP A 306 -12.83 12.68 -6.45
C ASP A 306 -11.86 11.89 -7.33
N GLN A 307 -10.56 12.21 -7.28
CA GLN A 307 -9.52 11.49 -8.03
C GLN A 307 -9.25 10.09 -7.46
N VAL A 308 -9.16 9.93 -6.13
CA VAL A 308 -8.96 8.60 -5.55
C VAL A 308 -10.17 7.68 -5.79
N LEU A 309 -11.40 8.21 -5.76
CA LEU A 309 -12.59 7.43 -6.11
C LEU A 309 -12.58 6.96 -7.57
N ALA A 310 -12.13 7.82 -8.50
CA ALA A 310 -11.97 7.43 -9.90
C ALA A 310 -10.90 6.33 -10.06
N TYR A 311 -9.78 6.45 -9.35
CA TYR A 311 -8.72 5.44 -9.35
C TYR A 311 -9.20 4.11 -8.74
N LEU A 312 -9.91 4.16 -7.63
CA LEU A 312 -10.51 2.96 -6.99
C LEU A 312 -11.54 2.30 -7.89
N GLN A 313 -12.38 3.08 -8.59
CA GLN A 313 -13.32 2.53 -9.57
C GLN A 313 -12.57 1.79 -10.69
N ALA A 314 -11.49 2.38 -11.20
CA ALA A 314 -10.65 1.74 -12.22
C ALA A 314 -9.99 0.45 -11.69
N ASN A 315 -9.59 0.40 -10.41
CA ASN A 315 -9.09 -0.82 -9.77
C ASN A 315 -10.17 -1.90 -9.64
N VAL A 316 -11.41 -1.53 -9.30
CA VAL A 316 -12.56 -2.47 -9.27
C VAL A 316 -12.82 -3.05 -10.64
N ASP A 317 -12.86 -2.19 -11.69
CA ASP A 317 -13.13 -2.60 -13.06
C ASP A 317 -12.05 -3.56 -13.56
N HIS A 318 -10.79 -3.19 -13.36
CA HIS A 318 -9.64 -4.01 -13.70
C HIS A 318 -9.63 -5.37 -12.98
N ALA A 319 -9.86 -5.39 -11.68
CA ALA A 319 -9.97 -6.65 -10.93
C ALA A 319 -11.12 -7.50 -11.47
N ALA A 320 -12.29 -6.92 -11.72
CA ALA A 320 -13.44 -7.66 -12.25
C ALA A 320 -13.17 -8.27 -13.63
N GLU A 321 -12.51 -7.53 -14.54
CA GLU A 321 -12.08 -8.03 -15.84
C GLU A 321 -11.06 -9.16 -15.69
N TYR A 322 -10.08 -9.00 -14.79
CA TYR A 322 -9.08 -10.02 -14.52
C TYR A 322 -9.70 -11.32 -14.00
N PHE A 323 -10.62 -11.23 -13.01
CA PHE A 323 -11.32 -12.40 -12.47
C PHE A 323 -12.17 -13.10 -13.55
N ALA A 324 -12.91 -12.34 -14.35
CA ALA A 324 -13.72 -12.91 -15.43
C ALA A 324 -12.88 -13.66 -16.48
N ALA A 325 -11.69 -13.14 -16.80
CA ALA A 325 -10.81 -13.73 -17.81
C ALA A 325 -9.97 -14.90 -17.27
N ASN A 326 -9.45 -14.80 -16.05
CA ASN A 326 -8.40 -15.68 -15.54
C ASN A 326 -8.84 -16.58 -14.37
N LEU A 327 -9.84 -16.15 -13.59
CA LEU A 327 -10.31 -16.83 -12.37
C LEU A 327 -11.85 -16.91 -12.32
N PRO A 328 -12.54 -17.41 -13.39
CA PRO A 328 -14.00 -17.41 -13.48
C PRO A 328 -14.69 -18.26 -12.39
N GLN A 329 -13.94 -19.15 -11.72
CA GLN A 329 -14.42 -19.94 -10.59
C GLN A 329 -14.48 -19.15 -9.26
N ILE A 330 -13.93 -17.93 -9.20
CA ILE A 330 -14.00 -17.07 -8.02
C ILE A 330 -15.01 -15.94 -8.30
N GLY A 331 -16.08 -15.90 -7.51
CA GLY A 331 -17.06 -14.84 -7.62
C GLY A 331 -16.54 -13.53 -7.03
N LEU A 332 -16.57 -12.44 -7.80
CA LEU A 332 -16.24 -11.10 -7.31
C LEU A 332 -17.52 -10.28 -7.16
N TYR A 333 -17.84 -9.87 -5.92
CA TYR A 333 -18.89 -8.89 -5.68
C TYR A 333 -18.36 -7.48 -5.94
N ARG A 334 -18.88 -6.82 -6.99
CA ARG A 334 -18.49 -5.44 -7.33
C ARG A 334 -19.03 -4.49 -6.26
N PRO A 335 -18.15 -3.79 -5.53
CA PRO A 335 -18.60 -2.89 -4.49
C PRO A 335 -19.25 -1.63 -5.10
N GLU A 336 -20.29 -1.14 -4.44
CA GLU A 336 -20.93 0.16 -4.71
C GLU A 336 -20.26 1.28 -3.90
N ALA A 337 -19.51 0.90 -2.88
CA ALA A 337 -18.74 1.79 -2.00
C ALA A 337 -17.55 1.04 -1.38
N SER A 338 -16.64 1.79 -0.75
CA SER A 338 -15.43 1.24 -0.13
C SER A 338 -14.30 0.99 -1.13
N PHE A 339 -13.18 0.50 -0.64
CA PHE A 339 -12.00 0.09 -1.42
C PHE A 339 -11.63 -1.36 -1.12
N THR A 340 -12.65 -2.18 -0.81
CA THR A 340 -12.49 -3.63 -0.59
C THR A 340 -13.46 -4.39 -1.48
N VAL A 341 -13.03 -5.54 -1.99
CA VAL A 341 -13.87 -6.47 -2.74
C VAL A 341 -14.13 -7.73 -1.92
N TRP A 342 -15.32 -8.30 -2.09
CA TRP A 342 -15.76 -9.53 -1.45
C TRP A 342 -15.70 -10.66 -2.47
N LEU A 343 -14.88 -11.67 -2.20
CA LEU A 343 -14.54 -12.76 -3.12
C LEU A 343 -15.15 -14.08 -2.65
N ASP A 344 -15.88 -14.76 -3.51
CA ASP A 344 -16.53 -16.05 -3.27
C ASP A 344 -15.67 -17.20 -3.81
N PHE A 345 -15.13 -18.02 -2.92
CA PHE A 345 -14.26 -19.16 -3.25
C PHE A 345 -14.96 -20.52 -3.17
N HIS A 346 -16.28 -20.56 -2.95
CA HIS A 346 -17.00 -21.84 -2.76
C HIS A 346 -16.81 -22.81 -3.91
N ALA A 347 -16.68 -22.34 -5.15
CA ALA A 347 -16.50 -23.21 -6.31
C ALA A 347 -15.16 -23.97 -6.30
N LEU A 348 -14.19 -23.59 -5.44
CA LEU A 348 -12.95 -24.35 -5.28
C LEU A 348 -13.13 -25.59 -4.39
N GLY A 349 -14.25 -25.72 -3.65
CA GLY A 349 -14.54 -26.85 -2.78
C GLY A 349 -13.60 -26.99 -1.57
N LEU A 350 -12.86 -25.93 -1.23
CA LEU A 350 -11.92 -25.92 -0.11
C LEU A 350 -12.64 -25.54 1.19
N ASN A 351 -12.24 -26.17 2.29
CA ASN A 351 -12.63 -25.71 3.60
C ASN A 351 -11.84 -24.43 3.99
N ARG A 352 -12.22 -23.81 5.12
CA ARG A 352 -11.62 -22.56 5.62
C ARG A 352 -10.08 -22.64 5.72
N ASP A 353 -9.58 -23.68 6.37
CA ASP A 353 -8.14 -23.79 6.67
C ASP A 353 -7.34 -24.10 5.39
N GLU A 354 -7.89 -24.91 4.48
CA GLU A 354 -7.33 -25.15 3.17
C GLU A 354 -7.28 -23.89 2.31
N LEU A 355 -8.33 -23.05 2.35
CA LEU A 355 -8.37 -21.79 1.62
C LEU A 355 -7.34 -20.79 2.18
N VAL A 356 -7.27 -20.63 3.50
CA VAL A 356 -6.25 -19.77 4.13
C VAL A 356 -4.84 -20.27 3.81
N LYS A 357 -4.62 -21.58 3.90
CA LYS A 357 -3.33 -22.19 3.56
C LYS A 357 -2.94 -21.99 2.10
N LEU A 358 -3.89 -22.13 1.16
CA LEU A 358 -3.67 -21.85 -0.26
C LEU A 358 -3.18 -20.41 -0.46
N LEU A 359 -3.88 -19.44 0.11
CA LEU A 359 -3.57 -18.02 -0.06
C LEU A 359 -2.24 -17.63 0.59
N VAL A 360 -1.99 -18.14 1.81
CA VAL A 360 -0.77 -17.80 2.57
C VAL A 360 0.45 -18.53 2.04
N GLU A 361 0.37 -19.84 1.83
CA GLU A 361 1.55 -20.65 1.52
C GLU A 361 1.88 -20.67 0.02
N ARG A 362 0.86 -20.61 -0.86
CA ARG A 362 1.07 -20.65 -2.32
C ARG A 362 0.87 -19.31 -2.99
N GLY A 363 -0.10 -18.52 -2.51
CA GLY A 363 -0.37 -17.20 -3.03
C GLY A 363 0.51 -16.10 -2.45
N HIS A 364 1.19 -16.33 -1.32
CA HIS A 364 1.89 -15.27 -0.58
C HIS A 364 1.02 -14.03 -0.35
N LEU A 365 -0.27 -14.25 -0.06
CA LEU A 365 -1.28 -13.20 0.09
C LEU A 365 -1.84 -13.20 1.51
N ALA A 366 -1.91 -12.02 2.11
CA ALA A 366 -2.62 -11.78 3.35
C ALA A 366 -3.98 -11.13 3.04
N LEU A 367 -5.06 -11.91 3.06
CA LEU A 367 -6.45 -11.45 2.91
C LEU A 367 -7.21 -11.56 4.24
N SER A 368 -8.33 -10.84 4.35
CA SER A 368 -9.22 -11.03 5.51
C SER A 368 -10.15 -12.22 5.27
N GLU A 369 -10.03 -13.22 6.12
CA GLU A 369 -10.83 -14.43 6.06
C GLU A 369 -12.30 -14.15 6.40
N GLY A 370 -13.22 -14.71 5.63
CA GLY A 370 -14.62 -14.31 5.60
C GLY A 370 -15.42 -14.68 6.83
N SER A 371 -15.14 -15.81 7.50
CA SER A 371 -15.86 -16.20 8.71
C SER A 371 -15.63 -15.23 9.88
N THR A 372 -14.60 -14.40 9.80
CA THR A 372 -14.41 -13.31 10.78
C THR A 372 -15.53 -12.27 10.74
N PHE A 373 -16.26 -12.17 9.63
CA PHE A 373 -17.40 -11.26 9.46
C PHE A 373 -18.75 -11.88 9.86
N GLY A 374 -18.75 -13.14 10.31
CA GLY A 374 -19.89 -13.98 10.66
C GLY A 374 -19.81 -15.32 9.93
N ASP A 375 -20.53 -16.32 10.42
CA ASP A 375 -20.52 -17.68 9.85
C ASP A 375 -20.93 -17.68 8.37
N GLU A 376 -21.76 -16.73 7.96
CA GLU A 376 -22.22 -16.50 6.59
C GLU A 376 -21.11 -16.08 5.63
N GLY A 377 -19.98 -15.65 6.18
CA GLY A 377 -18.76 -15.32 5.42
C GLY A 377 -17.83 -16.50 5.18
N THR A 378 -18.16 -17.70 5.69
CA THR A 378 -17.33 -18.90 5.44
C THR A 378 -17.22 -19.17 3.94
N GLY A 379 -16.02 -19.46 3.44
CA GLY A 379 -15.76 -19.66 2.01
C GLY A 379 -15.54 -18.36 1.21
N PHE A 380 -15.59 -17.21 1.89
CA PHE A 380 -15.27 -15.91 1.29
C PHE A 380 -13.95 -15.36 1.80
N MET A 381 -13.42 -14.40 1.03
CA MET A 381 -12.29 -13.56 1.42
C MET A 381 -12.60 -12.09 1.09
N ARG A 382 -12.16 -11.16 1.97
CA ARG A 382 -12.17 -9.74 1.64
C ARG A 382 -10.78 -9.30 1.24
N MET A 383 -10.65 -8.69 0.06
CA MET A 383 -9.41 -8.14 -0.46
C MET A 383 -9.49 -6.61 -0.52
N ASN A 384 -8.48 -5.92 0.00
CA ASN A 384 -8.32 -4.48 -0.12
C ASN A 384 -7.71 -4.14 -1.50
N ILE A 385 -8.39 -3.30 -2.27
CA ILE A 385 -7.93 -2.83 -3.60
C ILE A 385 -7.53 -1.35 -3.60
N GLY A 386 -7.46 -0.73 -2.42
CA GLY A 386 -6.95 0.63 -2.23
C GLY A 386 -5.42 0.67 -2.24
N VAL A 387 -4.84 0.19 -3.33
CA VAL A 387 -3.39 0.05 -3.56
C VAL A 387 -3.03 0.54 -4.95
N PRO A 388 -1.78 0.95 -5.23
CA PRO A 388 -1.29 1.22 -6.58
C PRO A 388 -1.57 0.06 -7.53
N ARG A 389 -1.81 0.36 -8.81
CA ARG A 389 -2.15 -0.63 -9.83
C ARG A 389 -1.12 -1.75 -9.92
N ALA A 390 0.17 -1.44 -9.86
CA ALA A 390 1.23 -2.44 -9.92
C ALA A 390 1.15 -3.46 -8.76
N ILE A 391 0.77 -3.00 -7.55
CA ILE A 391 0.59 -3.88 -6.39
C ILE A 391 -0.68 -4.73 -6.55
N LEU A 392 -1.76 -4.16 -7.12
CA LEU A 392 -2.97 -4.92 -7.42
C LEU A 392 -2.67 -6.03 -8.44
N ASP A 393 -1.97 -5.72 -9.53
CA ASP A 393 -1.60 -6.68 -10.59
C ASP A 393 -0.73 -7.81 -10.03
N GLU A 394 0.24 -7.49 -9.17
CA GLU A 394 1.06 -8.48 -8.48
C GLU A 394 0.19 -9.41 -7.62
N GLY A 395 -0.73 -8.85 -6.82
CA GLY A 395 -1.64 -9.63 -5.99
C GLY A 395 -2.60 -10.52 -6.77
N LEU A 396 -3.11 -10.03 -7.90
CA LEU A 396 -3.97 -10.81 -8.81
C LEU A 396 -3.19 -11.96 -9.47
N GLY A 397 -1.93 -11.71 -9.86
CA GLY A 397 -1.01 -12.73 -10.38
C GLY A 397 -0.74 -13.84 -9.37
N HIS A 398 -0.41 -13.47 -8.14
CA HIS A 398 -0.22 -14.41 -7.03
C HIS A 398 -1.47 -15.26 -6.75
N LEU A 399 -2.64 -14.65 -6.79
CA LEU A 399 -3.91 -15.37 -6.63
C LEU A 399 -4.13 -16.37 -7.77
N TYR A 400 -3.86 -15.97 -9.02
CA TYR A 400 -3.95 -16.84 -10.18
C TYR A 400 -3.03 -18.05 -10.04
N GLU A 401 -1.74 -17.85 -9.73
CA GLU A 401 -0.76 -18.93 -9.55
C GLU A 401 -1.18 -19.90 -8.43
N ALA A 402 -1.68 -19.37 -7.31
CA ALA A 402 -2.18 -20.17 -6.20
C ALA A 402 -3.33 -21.08 -6.64
N VAL A 403 -4.32 -20.55 -7.35
CA VAL A 403 -5.49 -21.30 -7.81
C VAL A 403 -5.12 -22.32 -8.89
N GLN A 404 -4.25 -21.96 -9.84
CA GLN A 404 -3.77 -22.91 -10.86
C GLN A 404 -3.02 -24.09 -10.26
N SER A 405 -2.29 -23.87 -9.17
CA SER A 405 -1.56 -24.92 -8.45
C SER A 405 -2.46 -26.05 -7.92
N LEU A 406 -3.78 -25.80 -7.75
CA LEU A 406 -4.74 -26.84 -7.37
C LEU A 406 -5.03 -27.80 -8.53
N ALA A 407 -5.12 -27.30 -9.76
CA ALA A 407 -5.42 -28.10 -10.95
C ALA A 407 -4.26 -29.02 -11.35
N ASP A 408 -3.03 -28.55 -11.14
CA ASP A 408 -1.82 -29.27 -11.57
C ASP A 408 -1.46 -30.45 -10.66
N GLY A 409 -2.16 -30.68 -9.56
CA GLY A 409 -1.83 -31.72 -8.57
C GLY A 409 -0.39 -31.61 -8.04
N ARG A 410 0.27 -30.47 -8.29
CA ARG A 410 1.63 -30.21 -7.83
C ARG A 410 1.58 -30.22 -6.31
N PRO A 411 2.41 -31.05 -5.64
CA PRO A 411 2.63 -30.85 -4.21
C PRO A 411 3.00 -29.38 -4.04
N SER A 412 2.59 -28.78 -2.93
CA SER A 412 3.06 -27.44 -2.57
C SER A 412 4.52 -27.39 -2.96
N VAL A 413 4.90 -26.49 -3.88
CA VAL A 413 6.30 -26.12 -3.98
C VAL A 413 6.55 -25.50 -2.62
N SER A 414 6.91 -26.38 -1.70
CA SER A 414 7.36 -25.99 -0.40
C SER A 414 8.49 -25.02 -0.68
N CYS A 415 8.36 -23.78 -0.26
CA CYS A 415 9.49 -22.88 -0.17
C CYS A 415 10.62 -23.44 0.71
N ALA A 416 10.46 -24.64 1.23
CA ALA A 416 11.48 -25.41 1.93
C ALA A 416 12.80 -25.55 1.14
N HIS A 417 12.77 -25.37 -0.19
CA HIS A 417 14.01 -25.34 -0.97
C HIS A 417 14.59 -23.92 -1.13
N LEU A 418 13.82 -22.84 -0.91
CA LEU A 418 14.34 -21.47 -0.90
C LEU A 418 14.78 -21.01 0.51
N THR A 419 14.19 -21.57 1.56
CA THR A 419 14.52 -21.22 2.95
C THR A 419 15.90 -21.72 3.42
N ASP A 420 16.56 -22.60 2.66
CA ASP A 420 17.85 -23.19 2.99
C ASP A 420 19.01 -22.74 2.09
N ILE A 421 18.85 -21.67 1.30
CA ILE A 421 19.96 -21.10 0.55
C ILE A 421 20.65 -20.06 1.44
N PRO A 422 21.80 -20.37 2.02
CA PRO A 422 22.56 -19.37 2.77
C PRO A 422 23.04 -18.28 1.82
N PHE A 423 22.80 -17.04 2.18
CA PHE A 423 23.24 -15.90 1.42
C PHE A 423 23.79 -14.79 2.31
N VAL A 424 24.56 -13.89 1.73
CA VAL A 424 24.98 -12.65 2.37
C VAL A 424 24.52 -11.48 1.52
N LYS A 425 23.83 -10.54 2.15
CA LYS A 425 23.48 -9.26 1.48
C LYS A 425 24.61 -8.27 1.71
N MET A 426 25.22 -7.75 0.65
CA MET A 426 26.29 -6.75 0.74
C MET A 426 25.98 -5.56 -0.16
N ASN A 427 26.40 -4.38 0.31
CA ASN A 427 26.35 -3.13 -0.43
C ASN A 427 27.76 -2.73 -0.86
N GLY A 428 27.97 -2.56 -2.16
CA GLY A 428 29.22 -2.07 -2.74
C GLY A 428 28.99 -0.71 -3.39
N LEU A 429 29.23 0.39 -2.68
CA LEU A 429 29.12 1.76 -3.20
C LEU A 429 27.78 2.06 -3.90
N GLY A 430 26.67 1.70 -3.25
CA GLY A 430 25.32 1.91 -3.78
C GLY A 430 24.67 0.65 -4.34
N ASN A 431 25.41 -0.23 -5.02
CA ASN A 431 24.86 -1.49 -5.52
C ASN A 431 24.64 -2.51 -4.39
N ASN A 432 23.42 -3.03 -4.30
CA ASN A 432 22.93 -3.85 -3.22
C ASN A 432 22.52 -5.25 -3.75
N PHE A 433 23.42 -6.23 -3.62
CA PHE A 433 23.21 -7.59 -4.15
C PHE A 433 23.13 -8.64 -3.04
N VAL A 434 22.42 -9.71 -3.33
CA VAL A 434 22.52 -10.99 -2.61
C VAL A 434 23.66 -11.78 -3.20
N TYR A 435 24.58 -12.24 -2.35
CA TYR A 435 25.71 -13.10 -2.71
C TYR A 435 25.42 -14.51 -2.24
N VAL A 436 25.48 -15.46 -3.18
CA VAL A 436 25.22 -16.88 -2.90
C VAL A 436 26.48 -17.68 -3.20
N ASP A 437 26.94 -18.44 -2.20
CA ASP A 437 28.03 -19.37 -2.37
C ASP A 437 27.54 -20.65 -3.05
N CYS A 438 27.96 -20.82 -4.28
CA CYS A 438 27.68 -21.97 -5.12
C CYS A 438 28.93 -22.83 -5.39
N MET A 439 30.01 -22.69 -4.58
CA MET A 439 31.26 -23.41 -4.76
C MET A 439 31.10 -24.91 -4.63
N GLU A 440 30.31 -25.37 -3.64
CA GLU A 440 30.03 -26.78 -3.41
C GLU A 440 28.66 -27.22 -3.91
N ARG A 441 27.68 -26.31 -3.94
CA ARG A 441 26.28 -26.60 -4.29
C ARG A 441 25.79 -25.63 -5.38
N PRO A 442 25.86 -26.02 -6.64
CA PRO A 442 25.36 -25.20 -7.72
C PRO A 442 23.84 -25.01 -7.60
N LEU A 443 23.36 -23.82 -7.95
CA LEU A 443 21.95 -23.49 -8.03
C LEU A 443 21.52 -23.41 -9.49
N ASP A 444 20.38 -24.00 -9.78
CA ASP A 444 19.71 -23.89 -11.07
C ASP A 444 18.83 -22.63 -11.12
N ASN A 445 18.54 -22.12 -12.31
CA ASN A 445 17.62 -21.00 -12.55
C ASN A 445 17.94 -19.69 -11.79
N LEU A 446 19.24 -19.31 -11.72
CA LEU A 446 19.67 -18.07 -11.09
C LEU A 446 18.98 -16.82 -11.64
N SER A 447 18.59 -16.80 -12.92
CA SER A 447 17.82 -15.72 -13.54
C SER A 447 16.44 -15.54 -12.91
N GLU A 448 15.70 -16.64 -12.71
CA GLU A 448 14.38 -16.59 -12.08
C GLU A 448 14.48 -16.31 -10.57
N LEU A 449 15.49 -16.89 -9.92
CA LEU A 449 15.78 -16.61 -8.52
C LEU A 449 16.08 -15.12 -8.32
N ALA A 450 16.82 -14.48 -9.23
CA ALA A 450 17.12 -13.05 -9.17
C ALA A 450 15.85 -12.20 -9.27
N ARG A 451 14.92 -12.53 -10.19
CA ARG A 451 13.62 -11.84 -10.27
C ARG A 451 12.82 -11.95 -8.98
N GLN A 452 12.83 -13.12 -8.35
CA GLN A 452 12.05 -13.37 -7.14
C GLN A 452 12.62 -12.65 -5.93
N ILE A 453 13.94 -12.77 -5.66
CA ILE A 453 14.54 -12.20 -4.47
C ILE A 453 14.77 -10.68 -4.56
N SER A 454 14.85 -10.13 -5.78
CA SER A 454 15.03 -8.69 -5.97
C SER A 454 13.75 -7.87 -5.75
N ARG A 455 12.59 -8.52 -5.71
CA ARG A 455 11.32 -7.84 -5.40
C ARG A 455 11.41 -7.15 -4.04
N ARG A 456 11.14 -5.84 -4.01
CA ARG A 456 11.29 -5.02 -2.79
C ARG A 456 10.35 -5.42 -1.66
N HIS A 457 9.18 -5.97 -1.98
CA HIS A 457 8.12 -6.23 -1.01
C HIS A 457 7.91 -7.72 -0.69
N THR A 458 8.40 -8.62 -1.53
CA THR A 458 8.20 -10.07 -1.38
C THR A 458 9.51 -10.88 -1.47
N GLY A 459 10.62 -10.20 -1.69
CA GLY A 459 11.97 -10.76 -1.73
C GLY A 459 12.88 -10.07 -0.71
N VAL A 460 14.19 -10.19 -0.94
CA VAL A 460 15.23 -9.53 -0.13
C VAL A 460 15.37 -8.04 -0.47
N GLY A 461 14.80 -7.61 -1.61
CA GLY A 461 14.84 -6.23 -2.09
C GLY A 461 16.25 -5.81 -2.46
N THR A 462 16.79 -6.33 -3.57
CA THR A 462 18.16 -6.11 -4.03
C THR A 462 18.19 -5.78 -5.51
N ASP A 463 19.35 -5.29 -5.99
CA ASP A 463 19.57 -5.03 -7.43
C ASP A 463 19.77 -6.34 -8.22
N GLY A 464 19.84 -7.49 -7.53
CA GLY A 464 19.98 -8.81 -8.13
C GLY A 464 20.76 -9.80 -7.27
N ILE A 465 21.22 -10.87 -7.92
CA ILE A 465 22.04 -11.93 -7.32
C ILE A 465 23.43 -11.93 -7.92
N ILE A 466 24.43 -12.15 -7.09
CA ILE A 466 25.78 -12.54 -7.50
C ILE A 466 26.04 -13.96 -6.99
N ALA A 467 26.20 -14.91 -7.92
CA ALA A 467 26.57 -16.28 -7.61
C ALA A 467 28.10 -16.46 -7.69
N ILE A 468 28.68 -17.06 -6.65
CA ILE A 468 30.10 -17.41 -6.56
C ILE A 468 30.22 -18.90 -6.87
N LEU A 469 30.85 -19.24 -8.00
CA LEU A 469 30.92 -20.61 -8.52
C LEU A 469 32.38 -21.07 -8.65
N PRO A 470 32.65 -22.39 -8.74
CA PRO A 470 33.98 -22.88 -9.07
C PRO A 470 34.39 -22.46 -10.49
N SER A 471 35.70 -22.33 -10.72
CA SER A 471 36.30 -21.99 -12.01
C SER A 471 37.47 -22.91 -12.30
N ASP A 472 37.62 -23.31 -13.57
CA ASP A 472 38.79 -24.03 -14.07
C ASP A 472 39.93 -23.10 -14.46
N LYS A 473 39.70 -21.76 -14.43
CA LYS A 473 40.62 -20.73 -14.95
C LYS A 473 41.08 -19.71 -13.93
N ALA A 474 40.38 -19.67 -12.79
CA ALA A 474 40.54 -18.67 -11.74
C ALA A 474 40.22 -19.26 -10.36
N ASP A 475 40.42 -18.50 -9.29
CA ASP A 475 40.13 -18.92 -7.93
C ASP A 475 38.63 -19.13 -7.71
N CYS A 476 37.78 -18.34 -8.38
CA CYS A 476 36.33 -18.54 -8.47
C CYS A 476 35.78 -17.89 -9.75
N ARG A 477 34.51 -18.16 -10.02
CA ARG A 477 33.74 -17.53 -11.09
C ARG A 477 32.58 -16.74 -10.49
N MET A 478 32.42 -15.50 -10.94
CA MET A 478 31.31 -14.63 -10.59
C MET A 478 30.30 -14.57 -11.72
N ARG A 479 29.03 -14.83 -11.43
CA ARG A 479 27.91 -14.58 -12.34
C ARG A 479 26.94 -13.61 -11.68
N ILE A 480 26.45 -12.63 -12.44
CA ILE A 480 25.61 -11.53 -11.97
C ILE A 480 24.28 -11.60 -12.68
N PHE A 481 23.18 -11.64 -11.93
CA PHE A 481 21.83 -11.56 -12.47
C PHE A 481 21.13 -10.34 -11.87
N ASN A 482 20.74 -9.41 -12.73
CA ASN A 482 20.00 -8.21 -12.34
C ASN A 482 18.59 -8.54 -11.81
N ALA A 483 17.90 -7.55 -11.23
CA ALA A 483 16.55 -7.70 -10.71
C ALA A 483 15.51 -8.16 -11.76
N ASP A 484 15.75 -7.85 -13.05
CA ASP A 484 14.93 -8.31 -14.18
C ASP A 484 15.30 -9.73 -14.67
N GLY A 485 16.30 -10.36 -14.04
CA GLY A 485 16.82 -11.70 -14.39
C GLY A 485 17.80 -11.70 -15.56
N SER A 486 18.15 -10.56 -16.13
CA SER A 486 19.21 -10.46 -17.16
C SER A 486 20.58 -10.72 -16.55
N GLU A 487 21.47 -11.41 -17.31
CA GLU A 487 22.85 -11.65 -16.86
C GLU A 487 23.77 -10.52 -17.28
N ALA A 488 24.44 -9.90 -16.31
CA ALA A 488 25.41 -8.83 -16.56
C ALA A 488 26.83 -9.36 -16.75
N GLN A 489 27.59 -8.70 -17.61
CA GLN A 489 28.94 -9.15 -17.94
C GLN A 489 29.98 -8.87 -16.83
N MET A 490 29.83 -7.75 -16.13
CA MET A 490 30.75 -7.28 -15.09
C MET A 490 30.05 -6.25 -14.19
N CYS A 491 30.41 -6.24 -12.90
CA CYS A 491 30.09 -5.18 -11.94
C CYS A 491 31.35 -4.90 -11.07
N GLY A 492 31.94 -3.73 -11.23
CA GLY A 492 33.14 -3.32 -10.48
C GLY A 492 32.89 -3.24 -8.97
N ASN A 493 31.68 -2.87 -8.57
CA ASN A 493 31.26 -2.84 -7.17
C ASN A 493 31.05 -4.26 -6.61
N GLY A 494 30.36 -5.11 -7.39
CA GLY A 494 30.06 -6.49 -7.00
C GLY A 494 31.29 -7.37 -6.85
N ILE A 495 32.29 -7.23 -7.73
CA ILE A 495 33.51 -8.06 -7.65
C ILE A 495 34.31 -7.82 -6.36
N ARG A 496 34.31 -6.60 -5.83
CA ARG A 496 34.96 -6.29 -4.53
C ARG A 496 34.30 -7.01 -3.38
N CYS A 497 32.97 -7.08 -3.40
CA CYS A 497 32.22 -7.84 -2.41
C CYS A 497 32.46 -9.35 -2.55
N VAL A 498 32.59 -9.90 -3.77
CA VAL A 498 32.99 -11.30 -4.00
C VAL A 498 34.36 -11.57 -3.39
N ALA A 499 35.36 -10.71 -3.69
CA ALA A 499 36.71 -10.84 -3.13
C ALA A 499 36.69 -10.82 -1.60
N LYS A 500 35.99 -9.87 -1.00
CA LYS A 500 35.80 -9.80 0.44
C LYS A 500 35.17 -11.10 0.99
N TYR A 501 34.09 -11.57 0.36
CA TYR A 501 33.40 -12.79 0.81
C TYR A 501 34.30 -14.00 0.81
N ILE A 502 34.99 -14.29 -0.32
CA ILE A 502 35.83 -15.49 -0.44
C ILE A 502 37.10 -15.42 0.41
N TYR A 503 37.65 -14.22 0.63
CA TYR A 503 38.80 -14.04 1.50
C TYR A 503 38.46 -14.16 2.97
N ASP A 504 37.45 -13.44 3.45
CA ASP A 504 37.04 -13.42 4.85
C ASP A 504 36.51 -14.80 5.30
N ASN A 505 35.86 -15.57 4.41
CA ASN A 505 35.41 -16.93 4.66
C ASN A 505 36.50 -18.00 4.41
N LYS A 506 37.75 -17.59 4.10
CA LYS A 506 38.91 -18.49 3.91
C LYS A 506 38.73 -19.52 2.78
N LEU A 507 37.95 -19.17 1.75
CA LEU A 507 37.81 -19.98 0.54
C LEU A 507 39.06 -19.86 -0.38
N VAL A 508 39.83 -18.80 -0.16
CA VAL A 508 41.14 -18.57 -0.80
C VAL A 508 42.16 -18.21 0.27
N ALA A 509 43.46 -18.54 0.03
CA ALA A 509 44.53 -18.30 0.97
C ALA A 509 45.30 -16.99 0.67
N ASP A 510 45.41 -16.63 -0.62
CA ASP A 510 46.15 -15.47 -1.07
C ASP A 510 45.28 -14.21 -1.10
N ASN A 511 45.90 -13.07 -0.81
CA ASN A 511 45.23 -11.77 -0.92
C ASN A 511 45.12 -11.25 -2.37
N ARG A 512 45.84 -11.87 -3.32
CA ARG A 512 45.73 -11.60 -4.74
C ARG A 512 44.91 -12.68 -5.42
N ILE A 513 43.69 -12.34 -5.78
CA ILE A 513 42.64 -13.27 -6.18
C ILE A 513 42.28 -13.05 -7.64
N ASN A 514 42.17 -14.10 -8.41
CA ASN A 514 41.69 -14.07 -9.78
C ASN A 514 40.22 -14.50 -9.82
N ILE A 515 39.36 -13.69 -10.40
CA ILE A 515 37.92 -13.94 -10.49
C ILE A 515 37.52 -14.00 -11.97
N GLU A 516 36.99 -15.13 -12.40
CA GLU A 516 36.42 -15.29 -13.74
C GLU A 516 35.09 -14.55 -13.83
N THR A 517 34.92 -13.70 -14.83
CA THR A 517 33.67 -13.01 -15.20
C THR A 517 33.35 -13.23 -16.66
N LEU A 518 32.15 -12.86 -17.13
CA LEU A 518 31.83 -12.90 -18.57
C LEU A 518 32.72 -11.95 -19.40
N SER A 519 33.29 -10.91 -18.78
CA SER A 519 34.22 -9.99 -19.43
C SER A 519 35.69 -10.43 -19.30
N GLY A 520 35.95 -11.67 -18.90
CA GLY A 520 37.28 -12.24 -18.71
C GLY A 520 37.69 -12.37 -17.24
N VAL A 521 38.94 -12.86 -17.02
CA VAL A 521 39.50 -12.98 -15.67
C VAL A 521 39.97 -11.60 -15.18
N LYS A 522 39.53 -11.23 -13.97
CA LYS A 522 39.94 -10.01 -13.28
C LYS A 522 40.78 -10.34 -12.07
N THR A 523 41.90 -9.65 -11.88
CA THR A 523 42.74 -9.78 -10.69
C THR A 523 42.35 -8.70 -9.69
N VAL A 524 42.11 -9.13 -8.47
CA VAL A 524 41.81 -8.23 -7.35
C VAL A 524 42.85 -8.43 -6.23
N GLU A 525 43.12 -7.38 -5.49
CA GLU A 525 44.02 -7.40 -4.35
C GLU A 525 43.30 -6.95 -3.09
N VAL A 526 43.27 -7.82 -2.08
CA VAL A 526 42.61 -7.59 -0.80
C VAL A 526 43.61 -6.99 0.18
N ASN A 527 43.24 -5.85 0.77
CA ASN A 527 43.96 -5.27 1.90
C ASN A 527 43.17 -5.48 3.19
N THR A 528 43.83 -6.00 4.22
CA THR A 528 43.20 -6.36 5.49
C THR A 528 43.39 -5.29 6.54
N GLY A 529 42.34 -5.12 7.38
CA GLY A 529 42.43 -4.31 8.59
C GLY A 529 43.18 -4.99 9.74
N ILE A 530 43.19 -4.33 10.89
CA ILE A 530 43.85 -4.81 12.10
C ILE A 530 43.21 -6.13 12.63
N ASP A 531 41.95 -6.36 12.32
CA ASP A 531 41.17 -7.56 12.67
C ASP A 531 41.45 -8.75 11.73
N GLY A 532 42.25 -8.57 10.70
CA GLY A 532 42.55 -9.58 9.69
C GLY A 532 41.44 -9.81 8.67
N LEU A 533 40.36 -9.01 8.70
CA LEU A 533 39.30 -9.01 7.70
C LEU A 533 39.57 -8.01 6.58
N THR A 534 38.90 -8.18 5.46
CA THR A 534 39.02 -7.28 4.29
C THR A 534 38.55 -5.86 4.64
N ASP A 535 39.42 -4.90 4.54
CA ASP A 535 39.19 -3.47 4.69
C ASP A 535 38.91 -2.82 3.33
N THR A 536 39.86 -2.98 2.37
CA THR A 536 39.72 -2.46 1.01
C THR A 536 40.05 -3.51 -0.03
N VAL A 537 39.51 -3.35 -1.24
CA VAL A 537 39.79 -4.22 -2.38
C VAL A 537 40.18 -3.36 -3.59
N THR A 538 41.37 -3.60 -4.13
CA THR A 538 41.84 -2.99 -5.38
C THR A 538 41.51 -3.93 -6.54
N VAL A 539 40.90 -3.41 -7.60
CA VAL A 539 40.48 -4.19 -8.78
C VAL A 539 41.27 -3.69 -10.00
N ASP A 540 41.95 -4.58 -10.72
CA ASP A 540 42.50 -4.27 -12.03
C ASP A 540 41.38 -4.31 -13.08
N MET A 541 40.82 -3.16 -13.40
CA MET A 541 39.75 -3.03 -14.40
C MET A 541 40.27 -3.13 -15.85
N GLY A 542 41.58 -3.15 -16.04
CA GLY A 542 42.19 -3.12 -17.37
C GLY A 542 42.27 -1.70 -17.96
N LYS A 543 42.42 -1.60 -19.27
CA LYS A 543 42.51 -0.32 -19.97
C LYS A 543 41.16 0.14 -20.46
N PRO A 544 40.84 1.44 -20.39
CA PRO A 544 39.60 1.97 -20.97
C PRO A 544 39.59 1.78 -22.49
N VAL A 545 38.44 1.43 -23.03
CA VAL A 545 38.23 1.26 -24.47
C VAL A 545 37.44 2.46 -24.98
N PHE A 546 37.95 3.14 -26.01
CA PHE A 546 37.31 4.30 -26.64
C PHE A 546 36.81 4.01 -28.06
N ALA A 547 37.20 2.86 -28.64
CA ALA A 547 36.78 2.49 -30.00
C ALA A 547 35.28 2.14 -30.03
N PRO A 548 34.42 2.87 -30.77
CA PRO A 548 32.96 2.66 -30.79
C PRO A 548 32.55 1.25 -31.18
N ALA A 549 33.31 0.58 -32.05
CA ALA A 549 33.03 -0.80 -32.44
C ALA A 549 33.20 -1.83 -31.30
N GLN A 550 33.88 -1.47 -30.21
CA GLN A 550 34.09 -2.27 -29.01
C GLN A 550 33.23 -1.79 -27.82
N ILE A 551 32.57 -0.65 -28.00
CA ILE A 551 31.54 -0.13 -27.10
C ILE A 551 30.25 -0.28 -27.88
N PRO A 552 29.14 -0.82 -27.33
CA PRO A 552 27.88 -0.87 -28.05
C PRO A 552 27.27 0.55 -28.19
N VAL A 553 27.93 1.37 -29.06
CA VAL A 553 27.56 2.75 -29.40
C VAL A 553 27.50 2.95 -30.91
N SER A 554 26.45 3.55 -31.41
CA SER A 554 26.23 3.82 -32.84
C SER A 554 26.93 5.11 -33.25
N HIS A 555 28.24 5.04 -33.47
CA HIS A 555 29.08 6.15 -33.90
C HIS A 555 30.09 5.70 -34.98
N GLN A 556 30.32 6.52 -36.03
CA GLN A 556 31.16 6.18 -37.20
C GLN A 556 32.61 6.68 -37.09
N GLY A 557 33.04 7.30 -35.99
CA GLY A 557 34.42 7.80 -35.79
C GLY A 557 35.37 6.75 -35.20
N GLU A 558 36.66 7.07 -35.10
CA GLU A 558 37.65 6.26 -34.37
C GLU A 558 37.39 6.24 -32.86
N ASN A 559 36.80 7.30 -32.33
CA ASN A 559 36.34 7.44 -30.95
C ASN A 559 35.13 8.37 -30.90
N MET A 560 34.41 8.37 -29.81
CA MET A 560 33.30 9.27 -29.53
C MET A 560 33.66 10.11 -28.30
N ILE A 561 34.34 11.23 -28.52
CA ILE A 561 34.77 12.18 -27.47
C ILE A 561 34.07 13.51 -27.72
N ASP A 562 33.46 14.09 -26.68
CA ASP A 562 32.72 15.36 -26.73
C ASP A 562 31.80 15.48 -27.94
N THR A 563 31.18 14.38 -28.30
CA THR A 563 30.33 14.28 -29.48
C THR A 563 28.93 14.80 -29.13
N PRO A 564 28.39 15.73 -29.96
CA PRO A 564 27.07 16.28 -29.71
C PRO A 564 25.97 15.24 -29.97
N VAL A 565 25.13 15.00 -28.96
CA VAL A 565 23.93 14.16 -28.98
C VAL A 565 22.74 15.06 -28.75
N ASP A 566 21.67 14.93 -29.54
CA ASP A 566 20.43 15.67 -29.34
C ASP A 566 19.51 14.89 -28.43
N VAL A 567 19.26 15.44 -27.25
CA VAL A 567 18.39 14.83 -26.22
C VAL A 567 17.23 15.78 -25.96
N ASP A 568 16.04 15.43 -26.41
CA ASP A 568 14.81 16.23 -26.25
C ASP A 568 14.97 17.69 -26.72
N GLY A 569 15.68 17.89 -27.86
CA GLY A 569 15.94 19.21 -28.43
C GLY A 569 17.07 19.99 -27.74
N LYS A 570 17.77 19.39 -26.80
CA LYS A 570 18.99 19.93 -26.16
C LYS A 570 20.22 19.21 -26.69
N ARG A 571 21.24 19.98 -27.03
CA ARG A 571 22.50 19.44 -27.49
C ARG A 571 23.41 19.17 -26.31
N VAL A 572 23.75 17.89 -26.06
CA VAL A 572 24.60 17.43 -24.96
C VAL A 572 25.88 16.85 -25.56
N LEU A 573 27.03 17.21 -25.01
CA LEU A 573 28.32 16.63 -25.41
C LEU A 573 28.55 15.35 -24.60
N VAL A 574 28.73 14.23 -25.31
CA VAL A 574 28.88 12.91 -24.70
C VAL A 574 30.20 12.28 -25.14
N THR A 575 30.94 11.74 -24.19
CA THR A 575 32.12 10.90 -24.43
C THR A 575 31.78 9.44 -24.09
N ALA A 576 31.93 8.54 -25.06
CA ALA A 576 31.73 7.11 -24.86
C ALA A 576 33.01 6.41 -24.44
N VAL A 577 32.91 5.60 -23.39
CA VAL A 577 34.02 4.77 -22.90
C VAL A 577 33.51 3.44 -22.39
N SER A 578 34.29 2.37 -22.46
CA SER A 578 33.96 1.09 -21.82
C SER A 578 35.08 0.68 -20.87
N MET A 579 34.69 0.26 -19.67
CA MET A 579 35.52 -0.43 -18.68
C MET A 579 35.01 -1.88 -18.46
N GLY A 580 34.34 -2.44 -19.49
CA GLY A 580 33.67 -3.75 -19.48
C GLY A 580 32.18 -3.66 -19.68
N ASN A 581 31.61 -2.48 -19.55
CA ASN A 581 30.23 -2.08 -19.88
C ASN A 581 30.25 -0.68 -20.51
N PRO A 582 29.21 -0.26 -21.27
CA PRO A 582 29.15 1.04 -21.91
C PRO A 582 28.85 2.17 -20.90
N HIS A 583 29.62 3.25 -21.01
CA HIS A 583 29.48 4.48 -20.24
C HIS A 583 29.42 5.69 -21.18
N GLY A 584 28.49 6.61 -20.89
CA GLY A 584 28.39 7.92 -21.51
C GLY A 584 28.73 9.02 -20.51
N VAL A 585 29.91 9.63 -20.66
CA VAL A 585 30.38 10.69 -19.77
C VAL A 585 29.97 12.05 -20.31
N VAL A 586 29.31 12.85 -19.44
CA VAL A 586 28.85 14.20 -19.71
C VAL A 586 29.48 15.15 -18.71
N PHE A 587 30.31 16.10 -19.19
CA PHE A 587 30.87 17.14 -18.33
C PHE A 587 29.83 18.25 -18.10
N VAL A 588 29.65 18.65 -16.84
CA VAL A 588 28.70 19.65 -16.39
C VAL A 588 29.37 20.71 -15.51
N ASP A 589 28.88 21.93 -15.55
CA ASP A 589 29.41 23.02 -14.70
C ASP A 589 28.84 22.96 -13.27
N SER A 590 27.62 22.39 -13.11
CA SER A 590 26.90 22.28 -11.84
C SER A 590 25.95 21.08 -11.87
N PHE A 591 25.64 20.54 -10.69
CA PHE A 591 24.57 19.55 -10.50
C PHE A 591 23.24 20.21 -10.12
N ASP A 592 23.14 21.54 -10.15
CA ASP A 592 21.93 22.28 -9.82
C ASP A 592 20.83 22.03 -10.88
N GLY A 593 19.57 22.05 -10.47
CA GLY A 593 18.45 21.90 -11.37
C GLY A 593 18.16 20.47 -11.84
N ASP A 594 18.60 19.46 -11.09
CA ASP A 594 18.25 18.05 -11.31
C ASP A 594 18.69 17.48 -12.68
N VAL A 595 19.88 17.92 -13.15
CA VAL A 595 20.46 17.51 -14.44
C VAL A 595 20.50 15.99 -14.59
N VAL A 596 20.81 15.26 -13.51
CA VAL A 596 20.97 13.79 -13.52
C VAL A 596 19.63 13.10 -13.75
N THR A 597 18.61 13.44 -12.96
CA THR A 597 17.29 12.83 -13.05
C THR A 597 16.51 13.26 -14.29
N THR A 598 16.87 14.41 -14.91
CA THR A 598 16.22 14.91 -16.12
C THR A 598 16.86 14.34 -17.39
N LEU A 599 18.20 14.38 -17.50
CA LEU A 599 18.91 13.93 -18.70
C LEU A 599 19.34 12.46 -18.64
N GLY A 600 19.52 11.90 -17.43
CA GLY A 600 19.97 10.53 -17.23
C GLY A 600 19.09 9.49 -17.92
N PRO A 601 17.76 9.46 -17.67
CA PRO A 601 16.85 8.51 -18.31
C PRO A 601 16.82 8.62 -19.84
N ALA A 602 16.83 9.85 -20.35
CA ALA A 602 16.77 10.12 -21.78
C ALA A 602 18.07 9.73 -22.49
N LEU A 603 19.23 9.97 -21.85
CA LEU A 603 20.54 9.55 -22.37
C LEU A 603 20.75 8.04 -22.25
N GLU A 604 20.37 7.40 -21.13
CA GLU A 604 20.46 5.93 -20.95
C GLU A 604 19.78 5.19 -22.09
N SER A 605 18.55 5.62 -22.44
CA SER A 605 17.71 4.98 -23.45
C SER A 605 17.86 5.57 -24.85
N HIS A 606 18.80 6.49 -25.07
CA HIS A 606 19.00 7.14 -26.37
C HIS A 606 19.38 6.12 -27.45
N PRO A 607 18.85 6.21 -28.68
CA PRO A 607 19.14 5.28 -29.79
C PRO A 607 20.63 5.12 -30.15
N ILE A 608 21.47 6.02 -29.69
CA ILE A 608 22.95 5.92 -29.87
C ILE A 608 23.53 4.72 -29.10
N TRP A 609 22.83 4.24 -28.06
CA TRP A 609 23.21 3.09 -27.25
C TRP A 609 22.29 1.89 -27.54
N PRO A 610 22.65 0.98 -28.46
CA PRO A 610 21.80 -0.20 -28.78
C PRO A 610 21.48 -1.09 -27.58
N GLU A 611 22.36 -1.13 -26.58
CA GLU A 611 22.24 -1.94 -25.36
C GLU A 611 22.07 -1.07 -24.10
N LYS A 612 21.69 0.21 -24.25
CA LYS A 612 21.71 1.22 -23.19
C LYS A 612 23.10 1.44 -22.59
N ALA A 613 23.29 2.49 -21.80
CA ALA A 613 24.56 2.82 -21.16
C ALA A 613 24.35 3.40 -19.75
N ASN A 614 25.36 3.29 -18.89
CA ASN A 614 25.47 4.14 -17.71
C ASN A 614 25.83 5.56 -18.15
N ILE A 615 25.28 6.57 -17.49
CA ILE A 615 25.55 7.98 -17.80
C ILE A 615 26.14 8.65 -16.56
N GLU A 616 27.41 9.08 -16.72
CA GLU A 616 28.15 9.80 -15.68
C GLU A 616 28.13 11.30 -15.94
N PHE A 617 27.57 12.07 -15.02
CA PHE A 617 27.69 13.52 -15.01
C PHE A 617 28.88 13.93 -14.15
N VAL A 618 29.86 14.56 -14.77
CA VAL A 618 31.16 14.87 -14.15
C VAL A 618 31.38 16.37 -14.10
N ARG A 619 31.69 16.89 -12.92
CA ARG A 619 32.13 18.26 -12.72
C ARG A 619 33.61 18.27 -12.34
N VAL A 620 34.39 19.09 -13.01
CA VAL A 620 35.79 19.32 -12.66
C VAL A 620 35.84 20.39 -11.56
N ASP A 621 36.19 20.00 -10.35
CA ASP A 621 36.28 20.92 -9.21
C ASP A 621 37.62 21.69 -9.23
N ASP A 622 38.72 20.98 -9.50
CA ASP A 622 40.06 21.56 -9.69
C ASP A 622 40.97 20.60 -10.48
N ALA A 623 42.26 20.88 -10.54
CA ALA A 623 43.22 20.07 -11.27
C ALA A 623 43.41 18.63 -10.72
N HIS A 624 42.94 18.34 -9.54
CA HIS A 624 43.12 17.06 -8.85
C HIS A 624 41.81 16.44 -8.36
N ASN A 625 40.68 17.17 -8.42
CA ASN A 625 39.41 16.75 -7.87
C ASN A 625 38.30 16.83 -8.91
N LEU A 626 37.49 15.78 -8.95
CA LEU A 626 36.27 15.66 -9.74
C LEU A 626 35.08 15.30 -8.80
N SER A 627 33.93 15.89 -9.06
CA SER A 627 32.64 15.45 -8.49
C SER A 627 31.88 14.72 -9.59
N MET A 628 31.24 13.60 -9.25
CA MET A 628 30.48 12.79 -10.19
C MET A 628 29.18 12.35 -9.59
N ARG A 629 28.10 12.37 -10.39
CA ARG A 629 26.84 11.67 -10.16
C ARG A 629 26.56 10.76 -11.35
N ALA A 630 26.00 9.59 -11.10
CA ALA A 630 25.76 8.60 -12.14
C ALA A 630 24.28 8.27 -12.24
N TRP A 631 23.81 8.06 -13.47
CA TRP A 631 22.54 7.40 -13.76
C TRP A 631 22.86 5.99 -14.27
N GLU A 632 22.62 4.99 -13.45
CA GLU A 632 23.00 3.61 -13.76
C GLU A 632 21.96 2.93 -14.66
N ARG A 633 22.45 2.16 -15.62
CA ARG A 633 21.67 1.41 -16.59
C ARG A 633 20.69 0.43 -15.90
N GLY A 634 19.39 0.71 -16.00
CA GLY A 634 18.33 -0.13 -15.45
C GLY A 634 18.10 0.01 -13.94
N ALA A 635 18.86 0.87 -13.25
CA ALA A 635 18.76 1.07 -11.81
C ALA A 635 18.43 2.53 -11.42
N GLY A 636 18.77 3.52 -12.27
CA GLY A 636 18.58 4.94 -11.99
C GLY A 636 19.75 5.57 -11.25
N GLU A 637 19.51 6.65 -10.47
CA GLU A 637 20.50 7.36 -9.67
C GLU A 637 20.73 6.71 -8.32
#